data_b9b1aed3202731a27a933d2d9599c2e9
#
_entry.id   b9b1aed3202731a27a933d2d9599c2e9
#
_cell.length_a   1.000
_cell.length_b   1.000
_cell.length_c   1.000
_cell.angle_alpha   90.00
_cell.angle_beta   90.00
_cell.angle_gamma   90.00
#
_symmetry.space_group_name_H-M   'P 1'
#
loop_
_entity.id
_entity.type
_entity.pdbx_description
1 polymer ?
#
loop_
_entity_poly.entity_id
_entity_poly.type
_entity_poly.pdbx_seq_one_letter_code
_entity_poly.pdbx_strand_id
1 'polypeptide(L)'
;MLKPKKKTNVLLVISLVLILCAVVAALLLVVLTFLLNRFKFSFQAMKQVFFGKIYWKLVLALAILGIGFILWKIIPKLGKKLKDFNDGEDAKIIYPDNLKKNKLFITTTYDALNNYNDSSLLRAEKIGKKLKVLLSKEPSHAIVIGETGAGKSTAFIDPIIQCLGQTKTLPTMIITDPKGELFNKHSAMLKERGYTVSVFNLADPYKSTKWNPFENVITMIETLIEIDKEIKANPETANAYRYQRAQLEDDIYENCTDLIYTMCPVLSKTDPSWEQNARDLILGFTLAMTEDARDGKIRPEQINFLNLHFNLTKYCVGNPDVLKTLDSYFSNRPDSSKAKVLANGVMSTKNSEKTFASYLSAVNNYLSWLHDRGIQALTAKSELNFSNYDDAPNVLFLKIPDERKTRHRLVSILVTQCYKALVEKARRNGEYQDSDKLKRNVYMLLDEFGNMPKFEDINNMISVARSRGIFFTFIIQSLEQLSNIYGNDSAKIIKDNCPMKVFLGTSSIATMEEFIKLGGNTKATSVSQSKDSTTTSIHSTSLITVTDLKTLNTKKDFGNALISTFGNPMMLSKYTPSFRVKAYQFGACSYQEDTFVSLDSLLFDICDKIIEVATVTPKVSTSKTRQSDSFNSLEILEERLRDILEQHEWEHYCSCTFAEKIEFLKMKKMAVAGSRSLERLIQKLILELKYERNKTN
;
A
#
# COMPACT_ATOMS: atom_id res chain seq x y z
N MET A 1 14.72 4.35 17.01
CA MET A 1 15.69 4.54 18.12
C MET A 1 16.53 3.28 18.27
N LEU A 2 17.72 3.26 17.73
CA LEU A 2 18.71 2.20 17.95
C LEU A 2 19.15 2.29 19.40
N LYS A 3 18.79 1.30 20.22
CA LYS A 3 19.41 1.15 21.55
C LYS A 3 20.92 1.07 21.34
N PRO A 4 21.74 1.88 22.03
CA PRO A 4 23.17 1.76 21.92
C PRO A 4 23.55 0.35 22.36
N LYS A 5 24.23 -0.42 21.48
CA LYS A 5 24.91 -1.66 21.88
C LYS A 5 25.74 -1.31 23.10
N LYS A 6 25.40 -1.89 24.25
CA LYS A 6 26.20 -1.80 25.48
C LYS A 6 27.65 -2.08 25.08
N LYS A 7 28.48 -1.06 25.12
CA LYS A 7 29.93 -1.26 25.18
C LYS A 7 30.13 -2.18 26.38
N THR A 8 30.41 -3.43 26.13
CA THR A 8 30.81 -4.37 27.17
C THR A 8 32.08 -3.76 27.72
N ASN A 9 31.99 -3.20 28.91
CA ASN A 9 33.13 -2.56 29.54
C ASN A 9 34.21 -3.63 29.66
N VAL A 10 35.26 -3.57 28.89
CA VAL A 10 36.37 -4.53 28.91
C VAL A 10 36.89 -4.65 30.34
N LEU A 11 36.90 -3.52 31.09
CA LEU A 11 37.18 -3.49 32.53
C LEU A 11 36.22 -4.38 33.35
N LEU A 12 34.93 -4.42 33.02
CA LEU A 12 33.94 -5.20 33.75
C LEU A 12 34.09 -6.70 33.46
N VAL A 13 34.49 -7.08 32.26
CA VAL A 13 34.81 -8.47 31.91
C VAL A 13 36.12 -8.90 32.60
N ILE A 14 37.12 -8.02 32.61
CA ILE A 14 38.41 -8.28 33.34
C ILE A 14 38.15 -8.41 34.84
N SER A 15 37.33 -7.54 35.45
CA SER A 15 37.02 -7.61 36.87
C SER A 15 36.22 -8.89 37.22
N LEU A 16 35.27 -9.32 36.36
CA LEU A 16 34.53 -10.59 36.54
C LEU A 16 35.45 -11.81 36.44
N VAL A 17 36.41 -11.82 35.51
CA VAL A 17 37.40 -12.90 35.37
C VAL A 17 38.31 -12.94 36.57
N LEU A 18 38.77 -11.79 37.08
CA LEU A 18 39.60 -11.72 38.28
C LEU A 18 38.86 -12.22 39.54
N ILE A 19 37.59 -11.87 39.70
CA ILE A 19 36.72 -12.36 40.77
C ILE A 19 36.54 -13.87 40.67
N LEU A 20 36.27 -14.42 39.47
CA LEU A 20 36.12 -15.85 39.25
C LEU A 20 37.42 -16.61 39.58
N CYS A 21 38.57 -16.10 39.16
CA CYS A 21 39.87 -16.69 39.49
C CYS A 21 40.15 -16.67 41.00
N ALA A 22 39.76 -15.59 41.69
CA ALA A 22 39.90 -15.51 43.14
C ALA A 22 38.99 -16.53 43.89
N VAL A 23 37.76 -16.71 43.39
CA VAL A 23 36.80 -17.72 43.94
C VAL A 23 37.33 -19.14 43.73
N VAL A 24 37.84 -19.44 42.53
CA VAL A 24 38.41 -20.78 42.23
C VAL A 24 39.66 -21.06 43.10
N ALA A 25 40.54 -20.06 43.27
CA ALA A 25 41.72 -20.17 44.13
C ALA A 25 41.30 -20.41 45.60
N ALA A 26 40.30 -19.70 46.09
CA ALA A 26 39.75 -19.90 47.44
C ALA A 26 39.15 -21.30 47.65
N LEU A 27 38.37 -21.81 46.66
CA LEU A 27 37.82 -23.14 46.67
C LEU A 27 38.92 -24.23 46.66
N LEU A 28 39.93 -24.08 45.82
CA LEU A 28 41.09 -24.98 45.80
C LEU A 28 41.84 -24.99 47.14
N LEU A 29 41.95 -23.84 47.77
CA LEU A 29 42.55 -23.73 49.08
C LEU A 29 41.77 -24.44 50.17
N VAL A 30 40.44 -24.36 50.15
CA VAL A 30 39.56 -25.05 51.06
C VAL A 30 39.64 -26.57 50.84
N VAL A 31 39.65 -27.06 49.60
CA VAL A 31 39.83 -28.47 49.26
C VAL A 31 41.19 -28.98 49.70
N LEU A 32 42.24 -28.23 49.44
CA LEU A 32 43.60 -28.59 49.85
C LEU A 32 43.73 -28.67 51.37
N THR A 33 43.15 -27.72 52.11
CA THR A 33 43.12 -27.71 53.57
C THR A 33 42.37 -28.91 54.13
N PHE A 34 41.24 -29.27 53.50
CA PHE A 34 40.43 -30.42 53.87
C PHE A 34 41.19 -31.75 53.65
N LEU A 35 41.90 -31.87 52.51
CA LEU A 35 42.71 -33.05 52.20
C LEU A 35 43.94 -33.18 53.13
N LEU A 36 44.66 -32.07 53.41
CA LEU A 36 45.83 -32.08 54.28
C LEU A 36 45.49 -32.34 55.74
N ASN A 37 44.29 -32.02 56.19
CA ASN A 37 43.82 -32.20 57.57
C ASN A 37 43.06 -33.54 57.78
N ARG A 38 43.28 -34.52 56.90
CA ARG A 38 42.67 -35.85 56.95
C ARG A 38 41.16 -35.79 57.17
N PHE A 39 40.48 -34.99 56.34
CA PHE A 39 39.01 -34.83 56.34
C PHE A 39 38.40 -34.07 57.54
N LYS A 40 39.20 -33.37 58.36
CA LYS A 40 38.70 -32.46 59.40
C LYS A 40 38.86 -31.01 58.98
N PHE A 41 37.78 -30.25 58.99
CA PHE A 41 37.81 -28.81 58.68
C PHE A 41 38.25 -28.03 59.93
N SER A 42 39.36 -27.27 59.81
CA SER A 42 39.86 -26.40 60.89
C SER A 42 40.30 -25.04 60.29
N PHE A 43 39.78 -23.96 60.87
CA PHE A 43 40.14 -22.59 60.45
C PHE A 43 41.63 -22.26 60.77
N GLN A 44 42.20 -22.87 61.79
CA GLN A 44 43.60 -22.71 62.13
C GLN A 44 44.56 -23.38 61.12
N ALA A 45 44.20 -24.58 60.65
CA ALA A 45 44.94 -25.27 59.59
C ALA A 45 44.87 -24.52 58.26
N MET A 46 43.72 -23.90 57.91
CA MET A 46 43.57 -23.08 56.76
C MET A 46 44.48 -21.84 56.78
N LYS A 47 44.64 -21.22 57.95
CA LYS A 47 45.53 -20.08 58.15
C LYS A 47 47.03 -20.45 58.02
N GLN A 48 47.44 -21.63 58.48
CA GLN A 48 48.82 -22.13 58.33
C GLN A 48 49.16 -22.48 56.86
N VAL A 49 48.20 -23.06 56.10
CA VAL A 49 48.39 -23.35 54.68
C VAL A 49 48.42 -22.06 53.86
N PHE A 50 47.56 -21.06 54.16
CA PHE A 50 47.52 -19.77 53.48
C PHE A 50 48.81 -18.96 53.70
N PHE A 51 49.41 -18.95 54.90
CA PHE A 51 50.61 -18.23 55.22
C PHE A 51 51.90 -19.06 55.10
N GLY A 52 51.81 -20.37 54.77
CA GLY A 52 52.96 -21.25 54.54
C GLY A 52 53.71 -20.87 53.26
N LYS A 53 55.06 -20.59 53.40
CA LYS A 53 55.90 -20.04 52.33
C LYS A 53 55.94 -20.84 51.02
N ILE A 54 55.64 -22.12 51.02
CA ILE A 54 55.72 -23.02 49.85
C ILE A 54 54.38 -23.10 49.13
N TYR A 55 53.26 -23.28 49.83
CA TYR A 55 51.94 -23.50 49.26
C TYR A 55 51.36 -22.23 48.62
N TRP A 56 51.60 -21.09 49.21
CA TRP A 56 51.24 -19.79 48.65
C TRP A 56 51.90 -19.57 47.29
N LYS A 57 53.15 -19.93 47.12
CA LYS A 57 53.87 -19.82 45.83
C LYS A 57 53.27 -20.73 44.76
N LEU A 58 52.84 -21.94 45.15
CA LEU A 58 52.18 -22.90 44.27
C LEU A 58 50.79 -22.40 43.79
N VAL A 59 50.01 -21.86 44.71
CA VAL A 59 48.67 -21.29 44.39
C VAL A 59 48.84 -20.06 43.48
N LEU A 60 49.80 -19.21 43.74
CA LEU A 60 50.11 -18.06 42.90
C LEU A 60 50.56 -18.49 41.49
N ALA A 61 51.43 -19.51 41.40
CA ALA A 61 51.92 -20.03 40.13
C ALA A 61 50.75 -20.65 39.30
N LEU A 62 49.82 -21.39 39.92
CA LEU A 62 48.65 -21.94 39.27
C LEU A 62 47.67 -20.85 38.82
N ALA A 63 47.49 -19.78 39.61
CA ALA A 63 46.67 -18.63 39.25
C ALA A 63 47.24 -17.89 38.06
N ILE A 64 48.58 -17.66 38.04
CA ILE A 64 49.27 -17.02 36.91
C ILE A 64 49.17 -17.88 35.65
N LEU A 65 49.34 -19.20 35.75
CA LEU A 65 49.16 -20.12 34.60
C LEU A 65 47.73 -20.13 34.08
N GLY A 66 46.73 -20.10 34.99
CA GLY A 66 45.33 -20.00 34.62
C GLY A 66 45.00 -18.69 33.91
N ILE A 67 45.47 -17.57 34.41
CA ILE A 67 45.32 -16.26 33.77
C ILE A 67 46.05 -16.23 32.43
N GLY A 68 47.28 -16.78 32.37
CA GLY A 68 48.05 -16.88 31.12
C GLY A 68 47.31 -17.71 30.05
N PHE A 69 46.71 -18.81 30.44
CA PHE A 69 45.94 -19.68 29.53
C PHE A 69 44.65 -18.98 29.02
N ILE A 70 43.93 -18.26 29.90
CA ILE A 70 42.75 -17.48 29.54
C ILE A 70 43.15 -16.32 28.60
N LEU A 71 44.20 -15.60 28.92
CA LEU A 71 44.71 -14.53 28.05
C LEU A 71 45.20 -15.07 26.71
N TRP A 72 45.93 -16.20 26.70
CA TRP A 72 46.33 -16.86 25.45
C TRP A 72 45.17 -17.27 24.56
N LYS A 73 44.02 -17.66 25.11
CA LYS A 73 42.81 -18.03 24.35
C LYS A 73 41.95 -16.83 23.94
N ILE A 74 41.96 -15.74 24.72
CA ILE A 74 41.09 -14.57 24.50
C ILE A 74 41.79 -13.51 23.65
N ILE A 75 43.08 -13.24 23.88
CA ILE A 75 43.85 -12.21 23.16
C ILE A 75 43.85 -12.45 21.64
N PRO A 76 44.09 -13.64 21.10
CA PRO A 76 44.03 -13.85 19.66
C PRO A 76 42.63 -13.65 19.08
N LYS A 77 41.54 -14.02 19.84
CA LYS A 77 40.15 -13.76 19.42
C LYS A 77 39.78 -12.29 19.44
N LEU A 78 40.25 -11.55 20.44
CA LEU A 78 40.08 -10.09 20.51
C LEU A 78 40.91 -9.38 19.44
N GLY A 79 42.17 -9.82 19.25
CA GLY A 79 43.07 -9.28 18.22
C GLY A 79 42.52 -9.52 16.81
N LYS A 80 41.94 -10.71 16.54
CA LYS A 80 41.29 -10.99 15.28
C LYS A 80 40.05 -10.12 15.08
N LYS A 81 39.24 -9.94 16.13
CA LYS A 81 38.05 -9.07 16.10
C LYS A 81 38.38 -7.58 15.99
N LEU A 82 39.50 -7.13 16.57
CA LEU A 82 39.99 -5.77 16.45
C LEU A 82 40.69 -5.53 15.10
N LYS A 83 41.36 -6.55 14.54
CA LYS A 83 41.95 -6.50 13.21
C LYS A 83 40.86 -6.45 12.14
N ASP A 84 39.85 -7.28 12.27
CA ASP A 84 38.65 -7.26 11.40
C ASP A 84 37.87 -5.94 11.48
N PHE A 85 38.01 -5.17 12.59
CA PHE A 85 37.36 -3.86 12.75
C PHE A 85 38.25 -2.71 12.25
N ASN A 86 39.57 -2.84 12.28
CA ASN A 86 40.52 -1.81 11.81
C ASN A 86 40.91 -1.99 10.33
N ASP A 87 40.83 -3.21 9.79
CA ASP A 87 41.14 -3.48 8.39
C ASP A 87 39.93 -3.22 7.47
N GLY A 88 38.85 -2.56 7.94
CA GLY A 88 37.61 -2.29 7.20
C GLY A 88 37.41 -3.32 6.12
N GLU A 89 36.43 -4.21 6.27
CA GLU A 89 36.18 -5.24 5.24
C GLU A 89 36.19 -4.57 3.88
N ASP A 90 37.08 -5.00 2.97
CA ASP A 90 37.03 -4.58 1.58
C ASP A 90 35.63 -4.85 1.04
N ALA A 91 35.01 -3.85 0.44
CA ALA A 91 33.73 -4.04 -0.20
C ALA A 91 33.84 -5.20 -1.22
N LYS A 92 32.84 -6.07 -1.26
CA LYS A 92 32.84 -7.27 -2.13
C LYS A 92 31.50 -7.38 -2.86
N ILE A 93 31.58 -7.78 -4.10
CA ILE A 93 30.40 -8.22 -4.83
C ILE A 93 30.06 -9.65 -4.41
N ILE A 94 28.81 -9.89 -4.03
CA ILE A 94 28.30 -11.23 -3.75
C ILE A 94 27.50 -11.76 -4.92
N TYR A 95 27.47 -13.08 -5.06
CA TYR A 95 26.71 -13.79 -6.08
C TYR A 95 25.60 -14.61 -5.43
N PRO A 96 24.42 -14.74 -6.07
CA PRO A 96 23.29 -15.49 -5.52
C PRO A 96 23.63 -16.91 -5.05
N ASP A 97 24.54 -17.60 -5.72
CA ASP A 97 24.93 -18.96 -5.37
C ASP A 97 25.70 -19.06 -4.05
N ASN A 98 26.32 -17.96 -3.60
CA ASN A 98 27.02 -17.87 -2.32
C ASN A 98 26.05 -17.70 -1.14
N LEU A 99 24.77 -17.41 -1.41
CA LEU A 99 23.76 -17.09 -0.39
C LEU A 99 22.94 -18.29 0.07
N LYS A 100 23.16 -19.49 -0.44
CA LYS A 100 22.39 -20.71 -0.12
C LYS A 100 22.30 -21.04 1.38
N LYS A 101 23.27 -20.63 2.17
CA LYS A 101 23.31 -20.83 3.63
C LYS A 101 22.90 -19.59 4.42
N ASN A 102 22.59 -18.49 3.76
CA ASN A 102 22.22 -17.25 4.43
C ASN A 102 20.74 -17.28 4.79
N LYS A 103 20.43 -17.13 6.09
CA LYS A 103 19.05 -17.16 6.61
C LYS A 103 18.16 -15.99 6.14
N LEU A 104 18.74 -14.97 5.51
CA LEU A 104 18.01 -13.79 5.00
C LEU A 104 17.45 -13.98 3.59
N PHE A 105 17.79 -15.10 2.93
CA PHE A 105 17.40 -15.36 1.54
C PHE A 105 16.81 -16.75 1.38
N ILE A 106 15.87 -16.88 0.42
CA ILE A 106 15.24 -18.13 0.03
C ILE A 106 15.69 -18.47 -1.38
N THR A 107 16.46 -19.56 -1.55
CA THR A 107 16.85 -20.09 -2.85
C THR A 107 15.93 -21.24 -3.24
N THR A 108 15.25 -21.13 -4.37
CA THR A 108 14.27 -22.11 -4.84
C THR A 108 14.27 -22.20 -6.38
N THR A 109 13.30 -22.91 -6.94
CA THR A 109 13.02 -22.92 -8.38
C THR A 109 11.61 -22.38 -8.63
N TYR A 110 11.34 -21.92 -9.85
CA TYR A 110 10.02 -21.40 -10.22
C TYR A 110 8.90 -22.39 -9.91
N ASP A 111 9.08 -23.66 -10.25
CA ASP A 111 8.07 -24.72 -10.05
C ASP A 111 7.78 -25.00 -8.57
N ALA A 112 8.69 -24.63 -7.65
CA ALA A 112 8.54 -24.84 -6.23
C ALA A 112 8.12 -23.57 -5.46
N LEU A 113 7.82 -22.47 -6.16
CA LEU A 113 7.42 -21.20 -5.53
C LEU A 113 6.10 -21.31 -4.74
N ASN A 114 5.22 -22.21 -5.15
CA ASN A 114 3.95 -22.49 -4.44
C ASN A 114 4.14 -23.01 -3.01
N ASN A 115 5.34 -23.38 -2.60
CA ASN A 115 5.68 -23.76 -1.23
C ASN A 115 6.14 -22.57 -0.37
N TYR A 116 6.33 -21.39 -0.96
CA TYR A 116 6.88 -20.22 -0.29
C TYR A 116 5.91 -19.05 -0.37
N ASN A 117 5.91 -18.23 0.68
CA ASN A 117 5.19 -16.98 0.69
C ASN A 117 5.84 -15.98 -0.29
N ASP A 118 5.08 -14.98 -0.68
CA ASP A 118 5.54 -13.88 -1.52
C ASP A 118 6.66 -13.07 -0.84
N SER A 119 7.59 -12.58 -1.63
CA SER A 119 8.67 -11.70 -1.19
C SER A 119 9.34 -10.98 -2.36
N SER A 120 10.33 -10.12 -2.06
CA SER A 120 11.06 -9.40 -3.09
C SER A 120 11.95 -10.34 -3.91
N LEU A 121 11.80 -10.27 -5.24
CA LEU A 121 12.57 -11.09 -6.19
C LEU A 121 13.96 -10.50 -6.43
N LEU A 122 14.99 -11.27 -6.13
CA LEU A 122 16.40 -10.88 -6.29
C LEU A 122 17.08 -11.58 -7.48
N ARG A 123 16.55 -12.70 -7.96
CA ARG A 123 17.06 -13.46 -9.10
C ARG A 123 15.96 -14.28 -9.76
N ALA A 124 15.95 -14.32 -11.07
CA ALA A 124 15.20 -15.28 -11.85
C ALA A 124 16.07 -15.74 -13.04
N GLU A 125 16.92 -16.73 -12.82
CA GLU A 125 17.91 -17.15 -13.81
C GLU A 125 17.65 -18.56 -14.30
N LYS A 126 17.57 -18.72 -15.62
CA LYS A 126 17.48 -20.04 -16.27
C LYS A 126 18.84 -20.69 -16.31
N ILE A 127 18.98 -21.79 -15.59
CA ILE A 127 20.19 -22.63 -15.58
C ILE A 127 19.80 -24.03 -16.05
N GLY A 128 20.23 -24.37 -17.25
CA GLY A 128 19.80 -25.60 -17.93
C GLY A 128 18.28 -25.59 -18.18
N LYS A 129 17.59 -26.61 -17.68
CA LYS A 129 16.10 -26.73 -17.78
C LYS A 129 15.33 -26.03 -16.66
N LYS A 130 15.99 -25.65 -15.57
CA LYS A 130 15.35 -25.09 -14.37
C LYS A 130 15.50 -23.57 -14.33
N LEU A 131 14.46 -22.88 -13.88
CA LEU A 131 14.52 -21.47 -13.54
C LEU A 131 14.81 -21.36 -12.03
N LYS A 132 16.02 -20.93 -11.67
CA LYS A 132 16.42 -20.68 -10.30
C LYS A 132 15.91 -19.31 -9.85
N VAL A 133 15.32 -19.27 -8.67
CA VAL A 133 14.76 -18.08 -8.06
C VAL A 133 15.45 -17.82 -6.71
N LEU A 134 15.77 -16.57 -6.46
CA LEU A 134 16.21 -16.06 -5.16
C LEU A 134 15.24 -15.00 -4.69
N LEU A 135 14.67 -15.20 -3.51
CA LEU A 135 13.81 -14.24 -2.84
C LEU A 135 14.50 -13.73 -1.57
N SER A 136 14.22 -12.50 -1.17
CA SER A 136 14.52 -12.05 0.20
C SER A 136 13.60 -12.81 1.19
N LYS A 137 13.96 -12.85 2.46
CA LYS A 137 13.09 -13.45 3.49
C LYS A 137 11.84 -12.60 3.75
N GLU A 138 12.01 -11.29 3.71
CA GLU A 138 10.94 -10.33 3.93
C GLU A 138 10.80 -9.42 2.70
N PRO A 139 9.57 -9.08 2.30
CA PRO A 139 9.34 -8.14 1.22
C PRO A 139 9.73 -6.72 1.62
N SER A 140 10.10 -5.92 0.63
CA SER A 140 10.53 -4.53 0.82
C SER A 140 10.17 -3.66 -0.36
N HIS A 141 10.13 -2.34 -0.15
CA HIS A 141 10.06 -1.38 -1.24
C HIS A 141 11.32 -1.47 -2.11
N ALA A 142 11.15 -1.22 -3.40
CA ALA A 142 12.23 -1.28 -4.37
C ALA A 142 12.25 -0.08 -5.32
N ILE A 143 13.45 0.35 -5.71
CA ILE A 143 13.68 1.22 -6.86
C ILE A 143 14.44 0.43 -7.90
N VAL A 144 13.94 0.43 -9.11
CA VAL A 144 14.54 -0.25 -10.27
C VAL A 144 14.91 0.78 -11.32
N ILE A 145 16.18 0.83 -11.65
CA ILE A 145 16.72 1.78 -12.62
C ILE A 145 17.05 1.04 -13.91
N GLY A 146 16.38 1.45 -14.96
CA GLY A 146 16.61 0.91 -16.28
C GLY A 146 16.16 1.88 -17.37
N GLU A 147 17.08 2.24 -18.25
CA GLU A 147 16.78 3.03 -19.45
C GLU A 147 15.93 2.22 -20.44
N THR A 148 15.36 2.90 -21.44
CA THR A 148 14.66 2.22 -22.54
C THR A 148 15.60 1.23 -23.24
N GLY A 149 15.16 -0.02 -23.35
CA GLY A 149 16.00 -1.11 -23.89
C GLY A 149 16.88 -1.85 -22.85
N ALA A 150 16.99 -1.38 -21.61
CA ALA A 150 17.75 -2.05 -20.55
C ALA A 150 17.06 -3.34 -20.02
N GLY A 151 15.87 -3.67 -20.53
CA GLY A 151 15.17 -4.89 -20.17
C GLY A 151 14.21 -4.78 -18.97
N LYS A 152 13.78 -3.58 -18.59
CA LYS A 152 12.83 -3.36 -17.50
C LYS A 152 11.65 -4.34 -17.54
N SER A 153 10.92 -4.34 -18.65
CA SER A 153 9.73 -5.19 -18.78
C SER A 153 10.09 -6.67 -18.87
N THR A 154 10.98 -7.05 -19.79
CA THR A 154 11.25 -8.47 -20.09
C THR A 154 12.17 -9.16 -19.09
N ALA A 155 13.12 -8.43 -18.47
CA ALA A 155 14.08 -9.02 -17.55
C ALA A 155 13.73 -8.76 -16.07
N PHE A 156 12.81 -7.85 -15.76
CA PHE A 156 12.46 -7.55 -14.38
C PHE A 156 10.95 -7.69 -14.09
N ILE A 157 10.08 -6.95 -14.81
CA ILE A 157 8.63 -6.91 -14.49
C ILE A 157 7.96 -8.25 -14.82
N ASP A 158 8.16 -8.80 -16.02
CA ASP A 158 7.59 -10.10 -16.40
C ASP A 158 7.97 -11.20 -15.38
N PRO A 159 9.28 -11.38 -15.01
CA PRO A 159 9.67 -12.33 -13.96
C PRO A 159 9.00 -12.09 -12.61
N ILE A 160 8.83 -10.85 -12.18
CA ILE A 160 8.16 -10.53 -10.89
C ILE A 160 6.71 -10.98 -10.93
N ILE A 161 5.95 -10.58 -11.96
CA ILE A 161 4.52 -10.94 -12.09
C ILE A 161 4.37 -12.46 -12.11
N GLN A 162 5.19 -13.16 -12.90
CA GLN A 162 5.17 -14.62 -12.99
C GLN A 162 5.52 -15.30 -11.67
N CYS A 163 6.55 -14.79 -10.98
CA CYS A 163 6.98 -15.36 -9.69
C CYS A 163 5.96 -15.09 -8.57
N LEU A 164 5.47 -13.86 -8.43
CA LEU A 164 4.46 -13.51 -7.43
C LEU A 164 3.16 -14.29 -7.65
N GLY A 165 2.69 -14.40 -8.90
CA GLY A 165 1.53 -15.21 -9.26
C GLY A 165 1.70 -16.71 -9.04
N GLN A 166 2.93 -17.22 -8.76
CA GLN A 166 3.24 -18.61 -8.47
C GLN A 166 3.41 -18.90 -6.98
N THR A 167 3.52 -17.88 -6.12
CA THR A 167 3.73 -18.06 -4.67
C THR A 167 2.50 -18.61 -3.96
N LYS A 168 2.71 -19.19 -2.79
CA LYS A 168 1.63 -19.78 -1.96
C LYS A 168 0.57 -18.76 -1.57
N THR A 169 0.97 -17.55 -1.26
CA THR A 169 0.11 -16.48 -0.74
C THR A 169 -0.70 -15.76 -1.79
N LEU A 170 -0.29 -15.82 -3.07
CA LEU A 170 -0.93 -15.13 -4.19
C LEU A 170 -1.22 -13.65 -3.85
N PRO A 171 -0.19 -12.81 -3.69
CA PRO A 171 -0.36 -11.43 -3.24
C PRO A 171 -1.17 -10.61 -4.26
N THR A 172 -1.89 -9.62 -3.79
CA THR A 172 -2.56 -8.66 -4.68
C THR A 172 -1.54 -7.81 -5.42
N MET A 173 -1.78 -7.51 -6.69
CA MET A 173 -0.89 -6.70 -7.53
C MET A 173 -1.63 -5.54 -8.18
N ILE A 174 -1.03 -4.34 -8.13
CA ILE A 174 -1.47 -3.14 -8.86
C ILE A 174 -0.33 -2.80 -9.80
N ILE A 175 -0.58 -2.85 -11.10
CA ILE A 175 0.48 -2.83 -12.13
C ILE A 175 0.18 -1.71 -13.10
N THR A 176 1.08 -0.74 -13.21
CA THR A 176 1.01 0.23 -14.31
C THR A 176 1.49 -0.42 -15.60
N ASP A 177 0.70 -0.30 -16.65
CA ASP A 177 0.91 -0.93 -17.95
C ASP A 177 0.66 0.08 -19.08
N PRO A 178 1.58 1.03 -19.34
CA PRO A 178 1.36 2.12 -20.28
C PRO A 178 0.95 1.65 -21.67
N LYS A 179 1.49 0.53 -22.13
CA LYS A 179 1.26 -0.02 -23.46
C LYS A 179 0.21 -1.12 -23.53
N GLY A 180 -0.27 -1.61 -22.39
CA GLY A 180 -1.16 -2.77 -22.33
C GLY A 180 -0.47 -4.11 -22.60
N GLU A 181 0.85 -4.14 -22.67
CA GLU A 181 1.62 -5.36 -22.95
C GLU A 181 1.62 -6.35 -21.79
N LEU A 182 1.64 -5.84 -20.55
CA LEU A 182 1.66 -6.68 -19.34
C LEU A 182 0.33 -7.41 -19.15
N PHE A 183 -0.79 -6.72 -19.36
CA PHE A 183 -2.11 -7.34 -19.36
C PHE A 183 -2.18 -8.46 -20.41
N ASN A 184 -1.79 -8.16 -21.65
CA ASN A 184 -1.86 -9.12 -22.73
C ASN A 184 -0.96 -10.36 -22.50
N LYS A 185 0.13 -10.21 -21.74
CA LYS A 185 1.04 -11.32 -21.45
C LYS A 185 0.62 -12.15 -20.24
N HIS A 186 0.10 -11.53 -19.19
CA HIS A 186 0.02 -12.18 -17.88
C HIS A 186 -1.41 -12.45 -17.40
N SER A 187 -2.42 -11.79 -17.95
CA SER A 187 -3.78 -11.85 -17.42
C SER A 187 -4.41 -13.25 -17.46
N ALA A 188 -4.15 -14.04 -18.49
CA ALA A 188 -4.65 -15.42 -18.59
C ALA A 188 -4.11 -16.30 -17.47
N MET A 189 -2.78 -16.31 -17.28
CA MET A 189 -2.11 -17.07 -16.23
C MET A 189 -2.60 -16.67 -14.83
N LEU A 190 -2.74 -15.37 -14.56
CA LEU A 190 -3.22 -14.88 -13.26
C LEU A 190 -4.67 -15.31 -13.02
N LYS A 191 -5.53 -15.24 -14.05
CA LYS A 191 -6.92 -15.71 -13.95
C LYS A 191 -6.99 -17.22 -13.66
N GLU A 192 -6.19 -18.04 -14.34
CA GLU A 192 -6.09 -19.49 -14.08
C GLU A 192 -5.64 -19.81 -12.66
N ARG A 193 -4.86 -18.91 -12.03
CA ARG A 193 -4.41 -19.04 -10.64
C ARG A 193 -5.38 -18.48 -9.59
N GLY A 194 -6.56 -18.07 -10.02
CA GLY A 194 -7.63 -17.60 -9.13
C GLY A 194 -7.59 -16.11 -8.82
N TYR A 195 -6.83 -15.31 -9.59
CA TYR A 195 -6.90 -13.86 -9.45
C TYR A 195 -8.17 -13.30 -10.09
N THR A 196 -8.80 -12.37 -9.39
CA THR A 196 -9.73 -11.43 -10.03
C THR A 196 -8.92 -10.42 -10.83
N VAL A 197 -9.10 -10.44 -12.16
CA VAL A 197 -8.36 -9.57 -13.08
C VAL A 197 -9.21 -8.37 -13.46
N SER A 198 -8.74 -7.17 -13.14
CA SER A 198 -9.37 -5.89 -13.48
C SER A 198 -8.45 -5.02 -14.33
N VAL A 199 -9.04 -4.22 -15.21
CA VAL A 199 -8.27 -3.32 -16.08
C VAL A 199 -8.87 -1.92 -16.02
N PHE A 200 -8.09 -0.96 -15.53
CA PHE A 200 -8.43 0.45 -15.59
C PHE A 200 -7.76 1.07 -16.82
N ASN A 201 -8.56 1.29 -17.87
CA ASN A 201 -8.04 1.62 -19.20
C ASN A 201 -8.32 3.06 -19.59
N LEU A 202 -7.32 3.93 -19.44
CA LEU A 202 -7.43 5.32 -19.86
C LEU A 202 -7.22 5.54 -21.37
N ALA A 203 -6.68 4.55 -22.09
CA ALA A 203 -6.59 4.62 -23.56
C ALA A 203 -7.98 4.47 -24.19
N ASP A 204 -8.79 3.55 -23.66
CA ASP A 204 -10.18 3.31 -24.06
C ASP A 204 -11.07 3.18 -22.82
N PRO A 205 -11.59 4.29 -22.27
CA PRO A 205 -12.38 4.30 -21.05
C PRO A 205 -13.69 3.51 -21.14
N TYR A 206 -14.23 3.32 -22.36
CA TYR A 206 -15.43 2.53 -22.54
C TYR A 206 -15.18 1.02 -22.39
N LYS A 207 -13.96 0.57 -22.64
CA LYS A 207 -13.47 -0.80 -22.43
C LYS A 207 -12.63 -0.89 -21.15
N SER A 208 -13.14 -0.41 -20.04
CA SER A 208 -12.47 -0.34 -18.75
C SER A 208 -13.38 -0.84 -17.66
N THR A 209 -12.84 -1.49 -16.65
CA THR A 209 -13.50 -1.66 -15.35
C THR A 209 -13.85 -0.29 -14.81
N LYS A 210 -15.10 -0.06 -14.45
CA LYS A 210 -15.58 1.25 -13.97
C LYS A 210 -15.20 1.47 -12.51
N TRP A 211 -14.98 2.73 -12.17
CA TRP A 211 -14.67 3.09 -10.81
C TRP A 211 -15.12 4.52 -10.49
N ASN A 212 -16.07 4.65 -9.58
CA ASN A 212 -16.50 5.94 -9.06
C ASN A 212 -15.61 6.34 -7.87
N PRO A 213 -14.87 7.46 -7.92
CA PRO A 213 -14.06 7.92 -6.80
C PRO A 213 -14.84 8.17 -5.49
N PHE A 214 -16.15 8.33 -5.56
CA PHE A 214 -17.02 8.50 -4.40
C PHE A 214 -17.56 7.19 -3.81
N GLU A 215 -17.14 6.01 -4.29
CA GLU A 215 -17.69 4.72 -3.85
C GLU A 215 -17.65 4.51 -2.32
N ASN A 216 -16.56 4.90 -1.67
CA ASN A 216 -16.46 4.83 -0.21
C ASN A 216 -17.48 5.76 0.46
N VAL A 217 -17.64 6.98 -0.06
CA VAL A 217 -18.61 7.97 0.43
C VAL A 217 -20.04 7.45 0.24
N ILE A 218 -20.35 6.87 -0.93
CA ILE A 218 -21.65 6.25 -1.23
C ILE A 218 -21.98 5.15 -0.21
N THR A 219 -21.02 4.25 0.04
CA THR A 219 -21.20 3.17 1.03
C THR A 219 -21.46 3.71 2.46
N MET A 220 -20.76 4.78 2.85
CA MET A 220 -20.97 5.43 4.14
C MET A 220 -22.35 6.09 4.22
N ILE A 221 -22.80 6.76 3.15
CA ILE A 221 -24.14 7.38 3.07
C ILE A 221 -25.23 6.30 3.12
N GLU A 222 -25.10 5.21 2.39
CA GLU A 222 -26.05 4.09 2.46
C GLU A 222 -26.17 3.57 3.89
N THR A 223 -25.03 3.39 4.58
CA THR A 223 -25.02 2.97 6.00
C THR A 223 -25.69 4.01 6.89
N LEU A 224 -25.46 5.30 6.65
CA LEU A 224 -26.08 6.39 7.41
C LEU A 224 -27.58 6.46 7.20
N ILE A 225 -28.06 6.24 5.95
CA ILE A 225 -29.49 6.16 5.63
C ILE A 225 -30.15 4.98 6.36
N GLU A 226 -29.47 3.84 6.44
CA GLU A 226 -29.97 2.67 7.19
C GLU A 226 -30.10 2.97 8.69
N ILE A 227 -29.09 3.59 9.29
CA ILE A 227 -29.10 4.03 10.69
C ILE A 227 -30.24 5.05 10.94
N ASP A 228 -30.38 6.07 10.08
CA ASP A 228 -31.42 7.09 10.21
C ASP A 228 -32.84 6.48 10.08
N LYS A 229 -33.02 5.45 9.24
CA LYS A 229 -34.29 4.68 9.14
C LYS A 229 -34.56 3.90 10.43
N GLU A 230 -33.56 3.26 10.99
CA GLU A 230 -33.70 2.49 12.23
C GLU A 230 -34.03 3.39 13.44
N ILE A 231 -33.37 4.54 13.53
CA ILE A 231 -33.67 5.56 14.56
C ILE A 231 -35.11 6.09 14.43
N LYS A 232 -35.59 6.30 13.19
CA LYS A 232 -36.98 6.74 12.95
C LYS A 232 -37.98 5.67 13.35
N ALA A 233 -37.68 4.39 13.10
CA ALA A 233 -38.57 3.27 13.47
C ALA A 233 -38.56 3.02 15.00
N ASN A 234 -37.39 3.16 15.63
CA ASN A 234 -37.18 2.90 17.05
C ASN A 234 -36.38 4.05 17.67
N PRO A 235 -37.03 5.15 18.13
CA PRO A 235 -36.33 6.32 18.69
C PRO A 235 -35.42 6.03 19.89
N GLU A 236 -35.68 4.94 20.63
CA GLU A 236 -34.85 4.50 21.76
C GLU A 236 -33.43 4.08 21.34
N THR A 237 -33.26 3.63 20.07
CA THR A 237 -31.95 3.24 19.53
C THR A 237 -31.06 4.44 19.19
N ALA A 238 -31.61 5.65 19.16
CA ALA A 238 -30.89 6.88 18.79
C ALA A 238 -29.59 7.06 19.60
N ASN A 239 -29.64 6.79 20.92
CA ASN A 239 -28.45 6.90 21.76
C ASN A 239 -27.38 5.86 21.45
N ALA A 240 -27.77 4.64 21.06
CA ALA A 240 -26.82 3.59 20.69
C ALA A 240 -26.08 3.93 19.38
N TYR A 241 -26.76 4.54 18.42
CA TYR A 241 -26.18 4.92 17.13
C TYR A 241 -25.53 6.30 17.09
N ARG A 242 -25.68 7.11 18.15
CA ARG A 242 -25.19 8.50 18.17
C ARG A 242 -23.71 8.63 17.82
N TYR A 243 -22.88 7.79 18.39
CA TYR A 243 -21.43 7.80 18.12
C TYR A 243 -21.12 7.36 16.69
N GLN A 244 -21.67 6.22 16.26
CA GLN A 244 -21.44 5.68 14.92
C GLN A 244 -21.93 6.65 13.83
N ARG A 245 -23.06 7.30 14.04
CA ARG A 245 -23.62 8.30 13.13
C ARG A 245 -22.69 9.52 13.00
N ALA A 246 -22.23 10.07 14.14
CA ALA A 246 -21.31 11.20 14.12
C ALA A 246 -19.98 10.84 13.44
N GLN A 247 -19.45 9.65 13.71
CA GLN A 247 -18.22 9.17 13.06
C GLN A 247 -18.40 9.03 11.54
N LEU A 248 -19.52 8.47 11.06
CA LEU A 248 -19.80 8.37 9.62
C LEU A 248 -19.93 9.75 8.95
N GLU A 249 -20.56 10.72 9.61
CA GLU A 249 -20.66 12.11 9.11
C GLU A 249 -19.27 12.77 8.97
N ASP A 250 -18.38 12.53 9.93
CA ASP A 250 -17.00 13.03 9.89
C ASP A 250 -16.16 12.29 8.83
N ASP A 251 -16.29 10.97 8.72
CA ASP A 251 -15.61 10.16 7.71
C ASP A 251 -16.05 10.55 6.28
N ILE A 252 -17.35 10.82 6.06
CA ILE A 252 -17.87 11.33 4.78
C ILE A 252 -17.22 12.68 4.44
N TYR A 253 -17.16 13.59 5.40
CA TYR A 253 -16.54 14.91 5.22
C TYR A 253 -15.04 14.77 4.88
N GLU A 254 -14.31 13.95 5.62
CA GLU A 254 -12.87 13.71 5.39
C GLU A 254 -12.61 13.10 4.03
N ASN A 255 -13.35 12.05 3.64
CA ASN A 255 -13.19 11.40 2.34
C ASN A 255 -13.51 12.34 1.16
N CYS A 256 -14.57 13.17 1.27
CA CYS A 256 -14.88 14.18 0.27
C CYS A 256 -13.75 15.23 0.18
N THR A 257 -13.27 15.71 1.33
CA THR A 257 -12.19 16.71 1.41
C THR A 257 -10.92 16.17 0.77
N ASP A 258 -10.50 14.97 1.12
CA ASP A 258 -9.31 14.31 0.57
C ASP A 258 -9.39 14.15 -0.96
N LEU A 259 -10.55 13.71 -1.46
CA LEU A 259 -10.77 13.54 -2.89
C LEU A 259 -10.69 14.88 -3.62
N ILE A 260 -11.42 15.88 -3.15
CA ILE A 260 -11.46 17.19 -3.78
C ILE A 260 -10.13 17.91 -3.67
N TYR A 261 -9.40 17.80 -2.56
CA TYR A 261 -8.06 18.38 -2.41
C TYR A 261 -7.04 17.72 -3.34
N THR A 262 -7.12 16.41 -3.54
CA THR A 262 -6.30 15.71 -4.53
C THR A 262 -6.67 16.13 -5.98
N MET A 263 -7.96 16.33 -6.24
CA MET A 263 -8.46 16.76 -7.54
C MET A 263 -8.13 18.22 -7.85
N CYS A 264 -8.16 19.09 -6.84
CA CYS A 264 -8.02 20.54 -6.96
C CYS A 264 -6.83 21.06 -6.12
N PRO A 265 -5.58 20.72 -6.47
CA PRO A 265 -4.40 21.19 -5.74
C PRO A 265 -4.25 22.72 -5.88
N VAL A 266 -3.86 23.38 -4.79
CA VAL A 266 -3.52 24.82 -4.80
C VAL A 266 -2.06 24.93 -5.21
N LEU A 267 -1.80 25.51 -6.37
CA LEU A 267 -0.47 25.61 -6.95
C LEU A 267 0.13 27.02 -6.82
N SER A 268 -0.72 28.06 -6.71
CA SER A 268 -0.28 29.43 -6.54
C SER A 268 0.36 29.67 -5.18
N LYS A 269 1.59 30.19 -5.18
CA LYS A 269 2.31 30.58 -3.95
C LYS A 269 2.10 32.06 -3.58
N THR A 270 1.73 32.88 -4.57
CA THR A 270 1.60 34.36 -4.40
C THR A 270 0.20 34.77 -4.00
N ASP A 271 -0.81 34.16 -4.61
CA ASP A 271 -2.23 34.40 -4.27
C ASP A 271 -3.02 33.08 -4.36
N PRO A 272 -3.04 32.28 -3.29
CA PRO A 272 -3.75 31.01 -3.25
C PRO A 272 -5.26 31.16 -3.09
N SER A 273 -5.78 32.37 -2.80
CA SER A 273 -7.19 32.59 -2.43
C SER A 273 -8.16 32.19 -3.54
N TRP A 274 -7.81 32.43 -4.80
CA TRP A 274 -8.63 32.07 -5.96
C TRP A 274 -8.84 30.57 -6.07
N GLU A 275 -7.74 29.82 -5.94
CA GLU A 275 -7.75 28.36 -6.03
C GLU A 275 -8.42 27.73 -4.80
N GLN A 276 -8.18 28.28 -3.60
CA GLN A 276 -8.79 27.81 -2.37
C GLN A 276 -10.31 27.96 -2.39
N ASN A 277 -10.82 29.18 -2.72
CA ASN A 277 -12.25 29.43 -2.79
C ASN A 277 -12.95 28.59 -3.88
N ALA A 278 -12.32 28.42 -5.04
CA ALA A 278 -12.85 27.53 -6.08
C ALA A 278 -12.94 26.08 -5.61
N ARG A 279 -11.92 25.58 -4.94
CA ARG A 279 -11.90 24.26 -4.35
C ARG A 279 -12.97 24.08 -3.26
N ASP A 280 -13.13 25.09 -2.41
CA ASP A 280 -14.13 25.07 -1.34
C ASP A 280 -15.57 25.08 -1.90
N LEU A 281 -15.83 25.78 -3.03
CA LEU A 281 -17.10 25.68 -3.72
C LEU A 281 -17.34 24.27 -4.31
N ILE A 282 -16.33 23.66 -4.91
CA ILE A 282 -16.42 22.28 -5.45
C ILE A 282 -16.68 21.30 -4.29
N LEU A 283 -15.97 21.43 -3.18
CA LEU A 283 -16.19 20.61 -1.98
C LEU A 283 -17.59 20.86 -1.38
N GLY A 284 -17.99 22.11 -1.28
CA GLY A 284 -19.35 22.48 -0.81
C GLY A 284 -20.43 21.83 -1.68
N PHE A 285 -20.28 21.84 -3.01
CA PHE A 285 -21.22 21.17 -3.90
C PHE A 285 -21.19 19.64 -3.73
N THR A 286 -20.01 19.08 -3.56
CA THR A 286 -19.86 17.64 -3.29
C THR A 286 -20.59 17.23 -2.01
N LEU A 287 -20.40 17.98 -0.92
CA LEU A 287 -21.11 17.73 0.33
C LEU A 287 -22.62 17.96 0.19
N ALA A 288 -23.04 18.94 -0.62
CA ALA A 288 -24.46 19.12 -0.92
C ALA A 288 -25.08 17.90 -1.57
N MET A 289 -24.38 17.24 -2.51
CA MET A 289 -24.83 15.97 -3.08
C MET A 289 -24.93 14.86 -2.02
N THR A 290 -24.00 14.81 -1.04
CA THR A 290 -24.09 13.81 0.04
C THR A 290 -25.27 14.04 0.96
N GLU A 291 -25.53 15.31 1.32
CA GLU A 291 -26.72 15.71 2.11
C GLU A 291 -28.02 15.37 1.35
N ASP A 292 -28.09 15.69 0.05
CA ASP A 292 -29.27 15.42 -0.77
C ASP A 292 -29.51 13.91 -0.97
N ALA A 293 -28.48 13.11 -1.08
CA ALA A 293 -28.59 11.65 -1.14
C ALA A 293 -29.11 11.07 0.18
N ARG A 294 -28.61 11.57 1.31
CA ARG A 294 -29.09 11.20 2.64
C ARG A 294 -30.57 11.56 2.84
N ASP A 295 -30.96 12.75 2.38
CA ASP A 295 -32.35 13.22 2.46
C ASP A 295 -33.29 12.54 1.44
N GLY A 296 -32.75 11.68 0.56
CA GLY A 296 -33.51 10.96 -0.49
C GLY A 296 -33.90 11.84 -1.69
N LYS A 297 -33.34 13.06 -1.81
CA LYS A 297 -33.58 13.95 -2.96
C LYS A 297 -32.88 13.48 -4.23
N ILE A 298 -31.73 12.82 -4.09
CA ILE A 298 -31.00 12.14 -5.15
C ILE A 298 -30.66 10.70 -4.73
N ARG A 299 -30.38 9.83 -5.69
CA ARG A 299 -29.89 8.49 -5.39
C ARG A 299 -28.39 8.51 -5.05
N PRO A 300 -27.90 7.67 -4.12
CA PRO A 300 -26.47 7.63 -3.77
C PRO A 300 -25.54 7.44 -4.97
N GLU A 301 -25.93 6.67 -5.99
CA GLU A 301 -25.14 6.45 -7.20
C GLU A 301 -24.98 7.71 -8.07
N GLN A 302 -25.80 8.74 -7.83
CA GLN A 302 -25.71 10.03 -8.52
C GLN A 302 -24.60 10.91 -7.93
N ILE A 303 -23.98 10.52 -6.82
CA ILE A 303 -22.75 11.15 -6.30
C ILE A 303 -21.58 10.64 -7.18
N ASN A 304 -21.26 11.37 -8.23
CA ASN A 304 -20.23 11.03 -9.19
C ASN A 304 -19.67 12.29 -9.91
N PHE A 305 -18.57 12.14 -10.61
CA PHE A 305 -17.95 13.25 -11.36
C PHE A 305 -18.82 13.77 -12.50
N LEU A 306 -19.69 12.93 -13.07
CA LEU A 306 -20.62 13.35 -14.10
C LEU A 306 -21.56 14.46 -13.59
N ASN A 307 -22.19 14.25 -12.43
CA ASN A 307 -23.11 15.21 -11.84
C ASN A 307 -22.41 16.42 -11.23
N LEU A 308 -21.24 16.22 -10.64
CA LEU A 308 -20.39 17.32 -10.16
C LEU A 308 -20.05 18.26 -11.33
N HIS A 309 -19.57 17.70 -12.43
CA HIS A 309 -19.22 18.47 -13.63
C HIS A 309 -20.46 19.11 -14.27
N PHE A 310 -21.52 18.36 -14.51
CA PHE A 310 -22.73 18.84 -15.19
C PHE A 310 -23.31 20.06 -14.49
N ASN A 311 -23.57 19.95 -13.18
CA ASN A 311 -24.21 21.02 -12.44
C ASN A 311 -23.27 22.24 -12.27
N LEU A 312 -22.03 22.04 -11.84
CA LEU A 312 -21.13 23.18 -11.65
C LEU A 312 -20.82 23.89 -12.97
N THR A 313 -20.60 23.17 -14.07
CA THR A 313 -20.39 23.80 -15.38
C THR A 313 -21.62 24.55 -15.86
N LYS A 314 -22.84 24.01 -15.64
CA LYS A 314 -24.09 24.64 -16.03
C LYS A 314 -24.36 25.90 -15.21
N TYR A 315 -24.14 25.86 -13.90
CA TYR A 315 -24.55 26.92 -12.97
C TYR A 315 -23.44 27.87 -12.55
N CYS A 316 -22.17 27.53 -12.76
CA CYS A 316 -21.03 28.45 -12.57
C CYS A 316 -20.75 29.29 -13.85
N VAL A 317 -21.80 29.83 -14.45
CA VAL A 317 -21.71 30.76 -15.61
C VAL A 317 -22.13 32.15 -15.14
N GLY A 318 -21.53 33.18 -15.67
CA GLY A 318 -21.79 34.56 -15.28
C GLY A 318 -23.21 35.12 -15.62
N ASN A 319 -24.19 34.26 -15.90
CA ASN A 319 -25.58 34.62 -16.13
C ASN A 319 -26.34 34.80 -14.80
N PRO A 320 -26.87 35.99 -14.47
CA PRO A 320 -27.53 36.25 -13.19
C PRO A 320 -28.68 35.33 -12.85
N ASP A 321 -29.48 34.88 -13.81
CA ASP A 321 -30.65 34.00 -13.56
C ASP A 321 -30.21 32.59 -13.25
N VAL A 322 -29.15 32.09 -13.87
CA VAL A 322 -28.54 30.81 -13.62
C VAL A 322 -27.86 30.79 -12.26
N LEU A 323 -27.22 31.87 -11.87
CA LEU A 323 -26.58 32.03 -10.54
C LEU A 323 -27.57 32.05 -9.40
N LYS A 324 -28.79 32.59 -9.59
CA LYS A 324 -29.88 32.51 -8.59
C LYS A 324 -30.20 31.08 -8.23
N THR A 325 -30.15 30.16 -9.18
CA THR A 325 -30.40 28.73 -8.94
C THR A 325 -29.31 28.16 -8.02
N LEU A 326 -28.03 28.41 -8.31
CA LEU A 326 -26.94 27.92 -7.47
C LEU A 326 -26.97 28.56 -6.06
N ASP A 327 -27.24 29.87 -5.96
CA ASP A 327 -27.39 30.58 -4.70
C ASP A 327 -28.56 30.01 -3.86
N SER A 328 -29.72 29.77 -4.50
CA SER A 328 -30.89 29.15 -3.86
C SER A 328 -30.63 27.73 -3.40
N TYR A 329 -29.84 26.96 -4.19
CA TYR A 329 -29.46 25.59 -3.84
C TYR A 329 -28.69 25.51 -2.53
N PHE A 330 -27.79 26.47 -2.27
CA PHE A 330 -27.04 26.53 -1.00
C PHE A 330 -27.80 27.26 0.10
N SER A 331 -28.46 28.39 -0.17
CA SER A 331 -29.11 29.22 0.83
C SER A 331 -30.27 28.53 1.52
N ASN A 332 -31.00 27.64 0.78
CA ASN A 332 -32.12 26.86 1.33
C ASN A 332 -31.70 25.75 2.30
N ARG A 333 -30.40 25.49 2.46
CA ARG A 333 -29.88 24.51 3.43
C ARG A 333 -29.86 25.09 4.83
N PRO A 334 -29.96 24.26 5.89
CA PRO A 334 -29.83 24.72 7.26
C PRO A 334 -28.45 25.34 7.49
N ASP A 335 -28.38 26.27 8.47
CA ASP A 335 -27.12 26.98 8.78
C ASP A 335 -26.00 26.03 9.29
N SER A 336 -26.38 24.86 9.81
CA SER A 336 -25.46 23.80 10.23
C SER A 336 -24.85 23.01 9.05
N SER A 337 -25.36 23.20 7.83
CA SER A 337 -24.84 22.48 6.64
C SER A 337 -23.41 22.89 6.34
N LYS A 338 -22.48 21.92 6.36
CA LYS A 338 -21.08 22.11 5.95
C LYS A 338 -20.99 22.57 4.49
N ALA A 339 -21.89 22.08 3.63
CA ALA A 339 -22.00 22.47 2.22
C ALA A 339 -22.28 23.97 2.07
N LYS A 340 -23.27 24.50 2.83
CA LYS A 340 -23.61 25.93 2.82
C LYS A 340 -22.45 26.79 3.31
N VAL A 341 -21.81 26.40 4.40
CA VAL A 341 -20.68 27.14 4.99
C VAL A 341 -19.52 27.28 3.99
N LEU A 342 -19.14 26.19 3.31
CA LEU A 342 -18.05 26.21 2.33
C LEU A 342 -18.40 27.05 1.08
N ALA A 343 -19.62 26.91 0.58
CA ALA A 343 -20.06 27.68 -0.58
C ALA A 343 -20.17 29.19 -0.29
N ASN A 344 -20.45 29.59 0.95
CA ASN A 344 -20.59 30.99 1.35
C ASN A 344 -19.34 31.83 1.10
N GLY A 345 -18.13 31.24 1.14
CA GLY A 345 -16.89 31.91 0.81
C GLY A 345 -16.93 32.56 -0.59
N VAL A 346 -17.45 31.83 -1.58
CA VAL A 346 -17.62 32.30 -2.95
C VAL A 346 -18.93 33.08 -3.12
N MET A 347 -20.05 32.55 -2.59
CA MET A 347 -21.38 33.14 -2.80
C MET A 347 -21.53 34.53 -2.18
N SER A 348 -20.85 34.84 -1.09
CA SER A 348 -20.82 36.16 -0.49
C SER A 348 -20.21 37.24 -1.39
N THR A 349 -19.38 36.83 -2.35
CA THR A 349 -18.71 37.75 -3.29
C THR A 349 -19.55 38.04 -4.56
N LYS A 350 -20.77 37.53 -4.67
CA LYS A 350 -21.66 37.65 -5.85
C LYS A 350 -21.91 39.07 -6.27
N ASN A 351 -21.85 40.03 -5.34
CA ASN A 351 -22.01 41.48 -5.63
C ASN A 351 -20.75 42.11 -6.23
N SER A 352 -19.61 41.44 -6.23
CA SER A 352 -18.36 41.85 -6.85
C SER A 352 -18.13 41.05 -8.13
N GLU A 353 -18.70 41.48 -9.26
CA GLU A 353 -18.71 40.73 -10.51
C GLU A 353 -17.32 40.21 -10.93
N LYS A 354 -16.27 41.04 -10.83
CA LYS A 354 -14.91 40.63 -11.22
C LYS A 354 -14.36 39.52 -10.34
N THR A 355 -14.50 39.63 -9.00
CA THR A 355 -14.01 38.68 -8.04
C THR A 355 -14.76 37.36 -8.20
N PHE A 356 -16.08 37.44 -8.31
CA PHE A 356 -16.94 36.27 -8.47
C PHE A 356 -16.65 35.52 -9.79
N ALA A 357 -16.57 36.26 -10.92
CA ALA A 357 -16.21 35.65 -12.22
C ALA A 357 -14.86 34.95 -12.18
N SER A 358 -13.89 35.48 -11.44
CA SER A 358 -12.57 34.85 -11.29
C SER A 358 -12.65 33.51 -10.53
N TYR A 359 -13.45 33.47 -9.46
CA TYR A 359 -13.68 32.18 -8.73
C TYR A 359 -14.37 31.14 -9.61
N LEU A 360 -15.42 31.55 -10.36
CA LEU A 360 -16.10 30.65 -11.31
C LEU A 360 -15.18 30.16 -12.43
N SER A 361 -14.30 31.03 -12.92
CA SER A 361 -13.28 30.63 -13.89
C SER A 361 -12.31 29.60 -13.33
N ALA A 362 -11.90 29.76 -12.08
CA ALA A 362 -11.05 28.77 -11.39
C ALA A 362 -11.77 27.41 -11.18
N VAL A 363 -13.06 27.43 -10.83
CA VAL A 363 -13.89 26.20 -10.76
C VAL A 363 -13.92 25.48 -12.10
N ASN A 364 -14.23 26.19 -13.18
CA ASN A 364 -14.26 25.62 -14.53
C ASN A 364 -12.89 25.06 -14.95
N ASN A 365 -11.81 25.73 -14.54
CA ASN A 365 -10.45 25.25 -14.81
C ASN A 365 -10.16 23.92 -14.11
N TYR A 366 -10.54 23.77 -12.83
CA TYR A 366 -10.39 22.51 -12.10
C TYR A 366 -11.21 21.38 -12.71
N LEU A 367 -12.40 21.67 -13.24
CA LEU A 367 -13.32 20.68 -13.81
C LEU A 367 -13.10 20.41 -15.30
N SER A 368 -12.21 21.16 -15.99
CA SER A 368 -12.02 21.10 -17.44
C SER A 368 -11.71 19.72 -17.98
N TRP A 369 -10.94 18.91 -17.25
CA TRP A 369 -10.60 17.54 -17.64
C TRP A 369 -11.79 16.58 -17.57
N LEU A 370 -12.85 16.92 -16.85
CA LEU A 370 -14.10 16.16 -16.77
C LEU A 370 -15.03 16.39 -17.98
N HIS A 371 -14.68 17.27 -18.93
CA HIS A 371 -15.39 17.38 -20.22
C HIS A 371 -15.23 16.11 -21.07
N ASP A 372 -14.22 15.27 -20.79
CA ASP A 372 -14.02 14.00 -21.48
C ASP A 372 -15.14 13.01 -21.12
N ARG A 373 -16.04 12.73 -22.08
CA ARG A 373 -17.14 11.77 -21.90
C ARG A 373 -16.66 10.37 -21.52
N GLY A 374 -15.47 9.98 -21.99
CA GLY A 374 -14.86 8.72 -21.60
C GLY A 374 -14.54 8.68 -20.09
N ILE A 375 -14.03 9.78 -19.53
CA ILE A 375 -13.80 9.91 -18.08
C ILE A 375 -15.13 9.86 -17.32
N GLN A 376 -16.14 10.58 -17.78
CA GLN A 376 -17.47 10.55 -17.17
C GLN A 376 -18.05 9.14 -17.14
N ALA A 377 -17.97 8.39 -18.25
CA ALA A 377 -18.43 7.01 -18.33
C ALA A 377 -17.62 6.06 -17.42
N LEU A 378 -16.30 6.27 -17.34
CA LEU A 378 -15.40 5.48 -16.52
C LEU A 378 -15.67 5.64 -15.02
N THR A 379 -16.09 6.85 -14.59
CA THR A 379 -16.28 7.23 -13.19
C THR A 379 -17.74 7.30 -12.75
N ALA A 380 -18.68 6.90 -13.62
CA ALA A 380 -20.11 7.01 -13.32
C ALA A 380 -20.62 5.95 -12.32
N LYS A 381 -20.01 4.78 -12.28
CA LYS A 381 -20.33 3.67 -11.34
C LYS A 381 -19.06 2.96 -10.90
N SER A 382 -19.14 2.10 -9.88
CA SER A 382 -18.01 1.28 -9.42
C SER A 382 -18.23 -0.20 -9.67
N GLU A 383 -17.19 -0.82 -10.23
CA GLU A 383 -16.98 -2.27 -10.31
C GLU A 383 -15.72 -2.67 -9.50
N LEU A 384 -14.82 -1.70 -9.22
CA LEU A 384 -13.66 -1.89 -8.35
C LEU A 384 -14.05 -1.67 -6.89
N ASN A 385 -13.68 -2.62 -6.03
CA ASN A 385 -13.80 -2.48 -4.59
C ASN A 385 -12.45 -2.81 -3.94
N PHE A 386 -11.71 -1.78 -3.57
CA PHE A 386 -10.37 -1.93 -2.98
C PHE A 386 -10.37 -2.60 -1.61
N SER A 387 -11.49 -2.55 -0.87
CA SER A 387 -11.60 -3.23 0.43
C SER A 387 -11.52 -4.76 0.32
N ASN A 388 -11.84 -5.33 -0.85
CA ASN A 388 -11.78 -6.77 -1.12
C ASN A 388 -10.38 -7.25 -1.52
N TYR A 389 -9.43 -6.34 -1.74
CA TYR A 389 -8.08 -6.67 -2.18
C TYR A 389 -7.24 -7.40 -1.13
N ASP A 390 -7.68 -7.37 0.14
CA ASP A 390 -7.11 -8.15 1.23
C ASP A 390 -7.70 -9.57 1.34
N ASP A 391 -8.95 -9.72 0.94
CA ASP A 391 -9.71 -10.97 1.16
C ASP A 391 -9.44 -12.03 0.07
N ALA A 392 -9.26 -11.63 -1.18
CA ALA A 392 -9.01 -12.50 -2.32
C ALA A 392 -7.82 -12.00 -3.18
N PRO A 393 -7.16 -12.88 -3.97
CA PRO A 393 -6.14 -12.45 -4.91
C PRO A 393 -6.73 -11.53 -5.98
N ASN A 394 -6.22 -10.31 -6.10
CA ASN A 394 -6.64 -9.35 -7.10
C ASN A 394 -5.45 -8.86 -7.92
N VAL A 395 -5.66 -8.62 -9.19
CA VAL A 395 -4.72 -7.89 -10.02
C VAL A 395 -5.43 -6.76 -10.77
N LEU A 396 -4.91 -5.55 -10.62
CA LEU A 396 -5.39 -4.37 -11.32
C LEU A 396 -4.32 -3.90 -12.30
N PHE A 397 -4.61 -3.95 -13.58
CA PHE A 397 -3.77 -3.36 -14.62
C PHE A 397 -4.22 -1.92 -14.91
N LEU A 398 -3.31 -0.97 -14.81
CA LEU A 398 -3.55 0.44 -15.10
C LEU A 398 -2.95 0.77 -16.46
N LYS A 399 -3.79 0.82 -17.51
CA LYS A 399 -3.38 1.22 -18.86
C LYS A 399 -3.36 2.75 -18.96
N ILE A 400 -2.17 3.34 -18.95
CA ILE A 400 -1.94 4.79 -18.89
C ILE A 400 -1.19 5.22 -20.13
N PRO A 401 -1.86 5.67 -21.20
CA PRO A 401 -1.19 6.07 -22.43
C PRO A 401 -0.33 7.32 -22.20
N ASP A 402 0.93 7.27 -22.61
CA ASP A 402 1.90 8.36 -22.41
C ASP A 402 1.49 9.66 -23.14
N GLU A 403 0.79 9.55 -24.25
CA GLU A 403 0.37 10.67 -25.10
C GLU A 403 -0.85 11.44 -24.57
N ARG A 404 -1.63 10.89 -23.61
CA ARG A 404 -2.88 11.49 -23.10
C ARG A 404 -2.76 11.94 -21.64
N LYS A 405 -1.87 12.89 -21.38
CA LYS A 405 -1.57 13.39 -20.02
C LYS A 405 -2.77 13.99 -19.28
N THR A 406 -3.79 14.48 -19.98
CA THR A 406 -5.01 15.04 -19.37
C THR A 406 -5.75 14.04 -18.49
N ARG A 407 -5.70 12.75 -18.82
CA ARG A 407 -6.33 11.66 -18.07
C ARG A 407 -5.49 11.14 -16.89
N HIS A 408 -4.21 11.48 -16.84
CA HIS A 408 -3.28 10.95 -15.83
C HIS A 408 -3.67 11.35 -14.40
N ARG A 409 -4.33 12.51 -14.21
CA ARG A 409 -4.82 12.94 -12.90
C ARG A 409 -5.70 11.89 -12.23
N LEU A 410 -6.54 11.19 -12.99
CA LEU A 410 -7.42 10.14 -12.47
C LEU A 410 -6.64 8.95 -11.90
N VAL A 411 -5.44 8.65 -12.44
CA VAL A 411 -4.57 7.60 -11.92
C VAL A 411 -4.03 7.95 -10.53
N SER A 412 -3.60 9.20 -10.33
CA SER A 412 -3.14 9.66 -9.02
C SER A 412 -4.23 9.53 -7.97
N ILE A 413 -5.46 9.93 -8.33
CA ILE A 413 -6.63 9.80 -7.44
C ILE A 413 -6.89 8.32 -7.14
N LEU A 414 -6.92 7.44 -8.15
CA LEU A 414 -7.19 6.01 -7.99
C LEU A 414 -6.16 5.33 -7.10
N VAL A 415 -4.86 5.54 -7.37
CA VAL A 415 -3.77 4.91 -6.58
C VAL A 415 -3.80 5.41 -5.14
N THR A 416 -4.04 6.71 -4.93
CA THR A 416 -4.14 7.29 -3.57
C THR A 416 -5.32 6.72 -2.81
N GLN A 417 -6.50 6.63 -3.43
CA GLN A 417 -7.69 6.07 -2.78
C GLN A 417 -7.57 4.56 -2.54
N CYS A 418 -6.99 3.83 -3.50
CA CYS A 418 -6.69 2.42 -3.31
C CYS A 418 -5.77 2.21 -2.09
N TYR A 419 -4.68 3.01 -2.00
CA TYR A 419 -3.78 2.97 -0.86
C TYR A 419 -4.50 3.27 0.46
N LYS A 420 -5.29 4.34 0.53
CA LYS A 420 -6.06 4.71 1.73
C LYS A 420 -7.04 3.61 2.15
N ALA A 421 -7.76 3.02 1.21
CA ALA A 421 -8.69 1.92 1.47
C ALA A 421 -7.97 0.69 2.04
N LEU A 422 -6.77 0.37 1.53
CA LEU A 422 -5.94 -0.72 2.01
C LEU A 422 -5.38 -0.46 3.42
N VAL A 423 -4.93 0.77 3.70
CA VAL A 423 -4.45 1.17 5.03
C VAL A 423 -5.58 1.09 6.07
N GLU A 424 -6.77 1.58 5.71
CA GLU A 424 -7.95 1.48 6.58
C GLU A 424 -8.35 0.02 6.81
N LYS A 425 -8.30 -0.83 5.78
CA LYS A 425 -8.52 -2.28 5.94
C LYS A 425 -7.50 -2.91 6.88
N ALA A 426 -6.23 -2.53 6.77
CA ALA A 426 -5.17 -3.03 7.65
C ALA A 426 -5.42 -2.59 9.11
N ARG A 427 -5.84 -1.33 9.34
CA ARG A 427 -6.21 -0.82 10.67
C ARG A 427 -7.37 -1.62 11.26
N ARG A 428 -8.43 -1.87 10.49
CA ARG A 428 -9.57 -2.69 10.93
C ARG A 428 -9.18 -4.14 11.23
N ASN A 429 -8.22 -4.71 10.50
CA ASN A 429 -7.69 -6.02 10.84
C ASN A 429 -6.98 -5.99 12.20
N GLY A 430 -6.30 -4.90 12.56
CA GLY A 430 -5.63 -4.71 13.85
C GLY A 430 -6.58 -4.67 15.05
N GLU A 431 -7.84 -4.28 14.86
CA GLU A 431 -8.87 -4.33 15.91
C GLU A 431 -9.22 -5.79 16.33
N TYR A 432 -8.94 -6.77 15.45
CA TYR A 432 -9.23 -8.19 15.67
C TYR A 432 -7.97 -9.08 15.68
N GLN A 433 -6.78 -8.50 15.46
CA GLN A 433 -5.50 -9.19 15.38
C GLN A 433 -4.40 -8.36 16.06
N ASP A 434 -3.31 -9.00 16.49
CA ASP A 434 -2.18 -8.33 17.15
C ASP A 434 -1.36 -7.39 16.23
N SER A 435 -1.77 -7.17 15.00
CA SER A 435 -1.04 -6.31 14.08
C SER A 435 -1.95 -5.61 13.06
N ASP A 436 -1.73 -4.31 12.88
CA ASP A 436 -2.35 -3.47 11.86
C ASP A 436 -1.81 -3.79 10.46
N LYS A 437 -1.99 -5.02 10.00
CA LYS A 437 -1.47 -5.50 8.72
C LYS A 437 -2.56 -6.15 7.88
N LEU A 438 -2.42 -6.03 6.56
CA LEU A 438 -3.23 -6.80 5.62
C LEU A 438 -2.95 -8.29 5.76
N LYS A 439 -3.98 -9.13 5.60
CA LYS A 439 -3.85 -10.60 5.56
C LYS A 439 -3.08 -11.04 4.32
N ARG A 440 -3.22 -10.28 3.23
CA ARG A 440 -2.57 -10.49 1.93
C ARG A 440 -1.71 -9.29 1.59
N ASN A 441 -0.43 -9.52 1.29
CA ASN A 441 0.44 -8.45 0.84
C ASN A 441 -0.03 -7.87 -0.50
N VAL A 442 0.18 -6.56 -0.67
CA VAL A 442 -0.15 -5.83 -1.89
C VAL A 442 1.14 -5.28 -2.51
N TYR A 443 1.39 -5.60 -3.77
CA TYR A 443 2.52 -5.08 -4.55
C TYR A 443 2.05 -4.05 -5.56
N MET A 444 2.55 -2.84 -5.44
CA MET A 444 2.35 -1.75 -6.40
C MET A 444 3.56 -1.69 -7.33
N LEU A 445 3.43 -2.29 -8.51
CA LEU A 445 4.47 -2.34 -9.55
C LEU A 445 4.26 -1.15 -10.48
N LEU A 446 4.97 -0.05 -10.23
CA LEU A 446 4.78 1.23 -10.92
C LEU A 446 5.83 1.38 -12.04
N ASP A 447 5.52 0.81 -13.22
CA ASP A 447 6.36 0.97 -14.40
C ASP A 447 6.22 2.40 -14.96
N GLU A 448 7.30 2.91 -15.52
CA GLU A 448 7.42 4.30 -16.03
C GLU A 448 7.02 5.35 -14.95
N PHE A 449 7.34 5.09 -13.68
CA PHE A 449 6.96 5.98 -12.57
C PHE A 449 7.43 7.43 -12.76
N GLY A 450 8.56 7.62 -13.45
CA GLY A 450 9.05 8.94 -13.82
C GLY A 450 8.17 9.71 -14.82
N ASN A 451 7.19 9.06 -15.45
CA ASN A 451 6.23 9.69 -16.38
C ASN A 451 4.83 9.80 -15.76
N MET A 452 4.62 9.25 -14.57
CA MET A 452 3.33 9.30 -13.87
C MET A 452 3.08 10.71 -13.28
N PRO A 453 1.81 11.07 -13.05
CA PRO A 453 1.48 12.26 -12.29
C PRO A 453 2.02 12.17 -10.87
N LYS A 454 2.35 13.33 -10.30
CA LYS A 454 2.80 13.41 -8.91
C LYS A 454 1.72 12.85 -7.96
N PHE A 455 2.11 11.98 -7.04
CA PHE A 455 1.29 11.60 -5.89
C PHE A 455 1.61 12.55 -4.74
N GLU A 456 0.67 13.39 -4.36
CA GLU A 456 0.93 14.48 -3.40
C GLU A 456 1.42 13.97 -2.04
N ASP A 457 0.91 12.82 -1.59
CA ASP A 457 1.20 12.26 -0.25
C ASP A 457 2.21 11.09 -0.28
N ILE A 458 3.02 10.97 -1.33
CA ILE A 458 3.93 9.83 -1.53
C ILE A 458 4.89 9.60 -0.34
N ASN A 459 5.31 10.67 0.33
CA ASN A 459 6.24 10.59 1.45
C ASN A 459 5.63 9.85 2.66
N ASN A 460 4.38 10.15 2.98
CA ASN A 460 3.64 9.46 4.04
C ASN A 460 3.29 8.04 3.60
N MET A 461 2.83 7.88 2.37
CA MET A 461 2.48 6.57 1.82
C MET A 461 3.64 5.59 1.94
N ILE A 462 4.83 5.92 1.46
CA ILE A 462 5.97 5.01 1.47
C ILE A 462 6.52 4.73 2.88
N SER A 463 6.38 5.70 3.80
CA SER A 463 6.88 5.55 5.17
C SER A 463 6.04 4.58 6.01
N VAL A 464 4.74 4.48 5.72
CA VAL A 464 3.77 3.68 6.49
C VAL A 464 3.48 2.33 5.81
N ALA A 465 3.48 2.28 4.48
CA ALA A 465 3.01 1.17 3.66
C ALA A 465 3.58 -0.21 4.06
N ARG A 466 4.90 -0.29 4.32
CA ARG A 466 5.59 -1.54 4.65
C ARG A 466 4.99 -2.21 5.89
N SER A 467 4.69 -1.44 6.93
CA SER A 467 4.10 -1.97 8.16
C SER A 467 2.70 -2.52 7.95
N ARG A 468 1.98 -2.03 6.94
CA ARG A 468 0.62 -2.45 6.56
C ARG A 468 0.60 -3.63 5.58
N GLY A 469 1.77 -4.07 5.07
CA GLY A 469 1.86 -5.14 4.06
C GLY A 469 1.70 -4.65 2.63
N ILE A 470 1.95 -3.35 2.37
CA ILE A 470 1.92 -2.74 1.04
C ILE A 470 3.35 -2.44 0.60
N PHE A 471 3.74 -2.88 -0.60
CA PHE A 471 5.11 -2.77 -1.11
C PHE A 471 5.13 -2.07 -2.46
N PHE A 472 5.86 -0.96 -2.54
CA PHE A 472 6.07 -0.20 -3.77
C PHE A 472 7.31 -0.68 -4.51
N THR A 473 7.21 -0.85 -5.82
CA THR A 473 8.32 -1.03 -6.75
C THR A 473 8.27 0.10 -7.77
N PHE A 474 9.13 1.09 -7.60
CA PHE A 474 9.25 2.23 -8.51
C PHE A 474 10.22 1.90 -9.62
N ILE A 475 9.77 1.93 -10.86
CA ILE A 475 10.60 1.66 -12.03
C ILE A 475 10.79 2.96 -12.80
N ILE A 476 12.04 3.39 -12.88
CA ILE A 476 12.47 4.68 -13.44
C ILE A 476 13.65 4.51 -14.40
N GLN A 477 13.93 5.51 -15.19
CA GLN A 477 15.07 5.50 -16.11
C GLN A 477 16.33 6.04 -15.44
N SER A 478 16.17 7.02 -14.55
CA SER A 478 17.26 7.62 -13.75
C SER A 478 16.72 8.16 -12.42
N LEU A 479 17.59 8.37 -11.44
CA LEU A 479 17.20 8.93 -10.14
C LEU A 479 16.81 10.41 -10.22
N GLU A 480 17.32 11.14 -11.21
CA GLU A 480 16.97 12.52 -11.44
C GLU A 480 15.50 12.70 -11.81
N GLN A 481 14.85 11.69 -12.40
CA GLN A 481 13.40 11.75 -12.66
C GLN A 481 12.60 11.97 -11.37
N LEU A 482 13.02 11.33 -10.26
CA LEU A 482 12.35 11.54 -8.97
C LEU A 482 12.52 12.98 -8.47
N SER A 483 13.74 13.52 -8.57
CA SER A 483 14.02 14.91 -8.15
C SER A 483 13.26 15.93 -9.00
N ASN A 484 13.09 15.67 -10.29
CA ASN A 484 12.34 16.55 -11.19
C ASN A 484 10.85 16.61 -10.88
N ILE A 485 10.24 15.49 -10.45
CA ILE A 485 8.80 15.39 -10.16
C ILE A 485 8.49 15.79 -8.72
N TYR A 486 9.28 15.30 -7.77
CA TYR A 486 8.97 15.41 -6.35
C TYR A 486 9.81 16.44 -5.61
N GLY A 487 10.87 17.00 -6.24
CA GLY A 487 11.89 17.80 -5.58
C GLY A 487 12.92 16.94 -4.86
N ASN A 488 14.07 17.54 -4.48
CA ASN A 488 15.20 16.79 -3.91
C ASN A 488 14.88 16.11 -2.57
N ASP A 489 14.13 16.78 -1.69
CA ASP A 489 13.82 16.26 -0.36
C ASP A 489 12.90 15.03 -0.42
N SER A 490 11.81 15.11 -1.16
CA SER A 490 10.90 13.98 -1.34
C SER A 490 11.55 12.84 -2.12
N ALA A 491 12.35 13.15 -3.14
CA ALA A 491 13.11 12.13 -3.87
C ALA A 491 14.09 11.38 -2.94
N LYS A 492 14.72 12.09 -1.99
CA LYS A 492 15.56 11.48 -0.97
C LYS A 492 14.75 10.57 -0.04
N ILE A 493 13.59 11.03 0.45
CA ILE A 493 12.70 10.21 1.30
C ILE A 493 12.29 8.93 0.58
N ILE A 494 11.90 9.01 -0.71
CA ILE A 494 11.55 7.85 -1.52
C ILE A 494 12.73 6.87 -1.62
N LYS A 495 13.94 7.37 -1.92
CA LYS A 495 15.14 6.55 -2.04
C LYS A 495 15.52 5.86 -0.72
N ASP A 496 15.40 6.57 0.40
CA ASP A 496 15.78 6.07 1.73
C ASP A 496 14.79 5.00 2.25
N ASN A 497 13.51 5.10 1.88
CA ASN A 497 12.48 4.10 2.19
C ASN A 497 12.51 2.87 1.26
N CYS A 498 13.31 2.89 0.18
CA CYS A 498 13.50 1.75 -0.71
C CYS A 498 14.84 1.04 -0.40
N PRO A 499 14.87 0.09 0.54
CA PRO A 499 16.10 -0.61 0.90
C PRO A 499 16.64 -1.49 -0.24
N MET A 500 15.79 -1.90 -1.18
CA MET A 500 16.18 -2.63 -2.39
C MET A 500 16.35 -1.66 -3.56
N LYS A 501 17.55 -1.58 -4.10
CA LYS A 501 17.87 -0.79 -5.30
C LYS A 501 18.44 -1.72 -6.37
N VAL A 502 17.81 -1.74 -7.53
CA VAL A 502 18.17 -2.60 -8.66
C VAL A 502 18.63 -1.73 -9.82
N PHE A 503 19.85 -1.96 -10.28
CA PHE A 503 20.40 -1.29 -11.43
C PHE A 503 20.45 -2.26 -12.62
N LEU A 504 19.72 -1.95 -13.68
CA LEU A 504 19.70 -2.68 -14.94
C LEU A 504 20.55 -1.98 -16.02
N GLY A 505 20.65 -0.65 -15.96
CA GLY A 505 21.43 0.16 -16.89
C GLY A 505 20.80 1.54 -17.09
N THR A 506 21.65 2.58 -17.18
CA THR A 506 21.26 3.95 -17.49
C THR A 506 22.43 4.70 -18.14
N SER A 507 22.14 5.74 -18.91
CA SER A 507 23.15 6.69 -19.43
C SER A 507 23.47 7.81 -18.43
N SER A 508 22.67 7.98 -17.37
CA SER A 508 22.87 9.02 -16.35
C SER A 508 24.12 8.77 -15.51
N ILE A 509 25.10 9.67 -15.61
CA ILE A 509 26.35 9.61 -14.82
C ILE A 509 26.05 9.77 -13.34
N ALA A 510 25.19 10.74 -12.95
CA ALA A 510 24.86 10.97 -11.54
C ALA A 510 24.20 9.76 -10.87
N THR A 511 23.30 9.07 -11.58
CA THR A 511 22.71 7.81 -11.12
C THR A 511 23.77 6.70 -10.98
N MET A 512 24.70 6.59 -11.93
CA MET A 512 25.81 5.61 -11.84
C MET A 512 26.72 5.90 -10.65
N GLU A 513 27.07 7.16 -10.39
CA GLU A 513 27.88 7.55 -9.24
C GLU A 513 27.21 7.19 -7.89
N GLU A 514 25.89 7.32 -7.79
CA GLU A 514 25.16 6.89 -6.59
C GLU A 514 25.31 5.36 -6.37
N PHE A 515 25.23 4.55 -7.43
CA PHE A 515 25.46 3.11 -7.33
C PHE A 515 26.91 2.74 -7.03
N ILE A 516 27.87 3.47 -7.55
CA ILE A 516 29.30 3.31 -7.22
C ILE A 516 29.52 3.56 -5.72
N LYS A 517 28.95 4.62 -5.17
CA LYS A 517 29.00 4.91 -3.72
C LYS A 517 28.35 3.82 -2.88
N LEU A 518 27.22 3.27 -3.33
CA LEU A 518 26.56 2.13 -2.65
C LEU A 518 27.40 0.85 -2.70
N GLY A 519 28.21 0.65 -3.75
CA GLY A 519 29.13 -0.49 -3.88
C GLY A 519 30.29 -0.45 -2.89
N GLY A 520 30.67 0.76 -2.43
CA GLY A 520 31.79 0.96 -1.53
C GLY A 520 33.17 0.86 -2.19
N ASN A 521 34.20 0.88 -1.37
CA ASN A 521 35.59 0.87 -1.83
C ASN A 521 36.28 -0.45 -1.52
N THR A 522 37.24 -0.80 -2.36
CA THR A 522 38.15 -1.94 -2.19
C THR A 522 39.62 -1.48 -2.21
N LYS A 523 40.51 -2.26 -1.63
CA LYS A 523 41.95 -1.99 -1.66
C LYS A 523 42.52 -2.45 -2.99
N ALA A 524 43.18 -1.55 -3.70
CA ALA A 524 43.95 -1.87 -4.88
C ALA A 524 45.47 -1.73 -4.55
N THR A 525 46.22 -2.70 -5.04
CA THR A 525 47.70 -2.69 -4.87
C THR A 525 48.32 -2.24 -6.18
N SER A 526 49.07 -1.13 -6.12
CA SER A 526 49.91 -0.73 -7.24
C SER A 526 51.37 -1.10 -6.93
N VAL A 527 52.03 -1.74 -7.87
CA VAL A 527 53.43 -2.12 -7.80
C VAL A 527 54.16 -1.23 -8.77
N SER A 528 55.04 -0.38 -8.21
CA SER A 528 55.98 0.42 -9.01
C SER A 528 57.37 -0.24 -8.94
N GLN A 529 57.90 -0.67 -10.08
CA GLN A 529 59.27 -1.21 -10.19
C GLN A 529 60.20 -0.16 -10.77
N SER A 530 61.24 0.19 -10.04
CA SER A 530 62.40 0.89 -10.55
C SER A 530 63.57 -0.10 -10.61
N LYS A 531 64.68 0.28 -11.31
CA LYS A 531 65.83 -0.64 -11.50
C LYS A 531 66.37 -1.24 -10.21
N ASP A 532 66.18 -0.54 -9.06
CA ASP A 532 66.81 -0.94 -7.79
C ASP A 532 65.79 -1.13 -6.62
N SER A 533 64.47 -0.93 -6.86
CA SER A 533 63.46 -1.10 -5.80
C SER A 533 62.08 -1.41 -6.34
N THR A 534 61.36 -2.26 -5.63
CA THR A 534 59.93 -2.53 -5.85
C THR A 534 59.15 -1.92 -4.71
N THR A 535 58.38 -0.89 -5.00
CA THR A 535 57.51 -0.25 -4.02
C THR A 535 56.05 -0.72 -4.23
N THR A 536 55.48 -1.31 -3.20
CA THR A 536 54.06 -1.71 -3.20
C THR A 536 53.26 -0.69 -2.39
N SER A 537 52.35 0.01 -3.05
CA SER A 537 51.44 0.93 -2.37
C SER A 537 50.00 0.39 -2.44
N ILE A 538 49.28 0.45 -1.31
CA ILE A 538 47.88 0.09 -1.21
C ILE A 538 47.07 1.37 -1.20
N HIS A 539 46.17 1.51 -2.11
CA HIS A 539 45.23 2.66 -2.19
C HIS A 539 43.77 2.19 -2.27
N SER A 540 42.89 3.01 -1.79
CA SER A 540 41.44 2.73 -1.86
C SER A 540 40.90 3.12 -3.23
N THR A 541 40.19 2.21 -3.88
CA THR A 541 39.48 2.46 -5.15
C THR A 541 38.03 2.02 -5.03
N SER A 542 37.15 2.60 -5.85
CA SER A 542 35.75 2.14 -5.93
C SER A 542 35.69 0.69 -6.38
N LEU A 543 34.85 -0.12 -5.71
CA LEU A 543 34.64 -1.53 -6.06
C LEU A 543 34.07 -1.71 -7.46
N ILE A 544 33.24 -0.75 -7.91
CA ILE A 544 32.55 -0.72 -9.19
C ILE A 544 32.92 0.59 -9.89
N THR A 545 33.13 0.55 -11.19
CA THR A 545 33.45 1.71 -12.02
C THR A 545 32.29 2.09 -12.95
N VAL A 546 32.31 3.30 -13.48
CA VAL A 546 31.37 3.73 -14.53
C VAL A 546 31.40 2.79 -15.73
N THR A 547 32.59 2.27 -16.09
CA THR A 547 32.74 1.31 -17.19
C THR A 547 32.02 -0.01 -16.90
N ASP A 548 32.13 -0.53 -15.69
CA ASP A 548 31.45 -1.76 -15.29
C ASP A 548 29.93 -1.60 -15.39
N LEU A 549 29.39 -0.44 -14.96
CA LEU A 549 27.97 -0.13 -15.04
C LEU A 549 27.47 0.04 -16.48
N LYS A 550 28.26 0.69 -17.34
CA LYS A 550 27.93 0.85 -18.78
C LYS A 550 27.95 -0.47 -19.53
N THR A 551 28.78 -1.41 -19.11
CA THR A 551 28.95 -2.72 -19.79
C THR A 551 28.16 -3.85 -19.13
N LEU A 552 27.43 -3.58 -18.05
CA LEU A 552 26.70 -4.58 -17.26
C LEU A 552 25.74 -5.42 -18.10
N ASN A 553 25.02 -4.78 -19.04
CA ASN A 553 24.04 -5.40 -19.93
C ASN A 553 24.45 -5.26 -21.39
N THR A 554 25.41 -6.07 -21.82
CA THR A 554 25.75 -6.22 -23.24
C THR A 554 24.77 -7.18 -23.94
N LYS A 555 24.77 -7.24 -25.25
CA LYS A 555 23.95 -8.20 -26.03
C LYS A 555 24.16 -9.68 -25.61
N LYS A 556 25.36 -10.03 -25.13
CA LYS A 556 25.70 -11.38 -24.64
C LYS A 556 25.17 -11.61 -23.21
N ASP A 557 25.25 -10.61 -22.36
CA ASP A 557 24.99 -10.69 -20.91
C ASP A 557 23.69 -9.98 -20.50
N PHE A 558 22.74 -9.89 -21.40
CA PHE A 558 21.47 -9.22 -21.15
C PHE A 558 20.69 -9.84 -19.98
N GLY A 559 20.22 -9.00 -19.09
CA GLY A 559 19.48 -9.40 -17.88
C GLY A 559 20.34 -9.44 -16.61
N ASN A 560 21.60 -9.01 -16.65
CA ASN A 560 22.37 -8.78 -15.44
C ASN A 560 21.83 -7.59 -14.67
N ALA A 561 21.91 -7.65 -13.34
CA ALA A 561 21.49 -6.60 -12.44
C ALA A 561 22.43 -6.45 -11.26
N LEU A 562 22.76 -5.23 -10.88
CA LEU A 562 23.38 -4.94 -9.60
C LEU A 562 22.29 -4.60 -8.59
N ILE A 563 22.29 -5.29 -7.45
CA ILE A 563 21.27 -5.15 -6.41
C ILE A 563 21.94 -4.75 -5.11
N SER A 564 21.51 -3.61 -4.57
CA SER A 564 21.82 -3.20 -3.22
C SER A 564 20.63 -3.50 -2.32
N THR A 565 20.88 -4.15 -1.18
CA THR A 565 19.87 -4.40 -0.14
C THR A 565 20.43 -3.99 1.21
N PHE A 566 19.57 -3.56 2.12
CA PHE A 566 20.00 -3.13 3.44
C PHE A 566 20.74 -4.25 4.19
N GLY A 567 21.92 -3.91 4.72
CA GLY A 567 22.72 -4.81 5.55
C GLY A 567 23.48 -5.92 4.80
N ASN A 568 23.48 -5.90 3.46
CA ASN A 568 24.21 -6.86 2.65
C ASN A 568 25.16 -6.15 1.67
N PRO A 569 26.28 -6.77 1.31
CA PRO A 569 27.12 -6.29 0.22
C PRO A 569 26.35 -6.24 -1.11
N MET A 570 26.86 -5.46 -2.07
CA MET A 570 26.31 -5.36 -3.40
C MET A 570 26.27 -6.75 -4.07
N MET A 571 25.13 -7.09 -4.66
CA MET A 571 24.90 -8.39 -5.32
C MET A 571 24.90 -8.22 -6.84
N LEU A 572 25.70 -9.02 -7.55
CA LEU A 572 25.55 -9.20 -8.99
C LEU A 572 24.59 -10.36 -9.25
N SER A 573 23.41 -10.05 -9.73
CA SER A 573 22.32 -11.00 -9.98
C SER A 573 21.98 -11.08 -11.46
N LYS A 574 21.09 -12.01 -11.81
CA LYS A 574 20.64 -12.20 -13.19
C LYS A 574 19.14 -12.49 -13.26
N TYR A 575 18.48 -11.79 -14.18
CA TYR A 575 17.10 -12.04 -14.58
C TYR A 575 17.10 -12.48 -16.05
N THR A 576 16.81 -13.75 -16.29
CA THR A 576 16.69 -14.23 -17.67
C THR A 576 15.49 -13.57 -18.34
N PRO A 577 15.64 -12.93 -19.50
CA PRO A 577 14.54 -12.33 -20.22
C PRO A 577 13.39 -13.31 -20.42
N SER A 578 12.18 -12.83 -20.20
CA SER A 578 10.96 -13.66 -20.14
C SER A 578 10.74 -14.50 -21.39
N PHE A 579 11.05 -13.97 -22.58
CA PHE A 579 10.96 -14.71 -23.86
C PHE A 579 11.92 -15.90 -23.99
N ARG A 580 12.92 -16.01 -23.11
CA ARG A 580 13.86 -17.16 -23.04
C ARG A 580 13.44 -18.21 -22.01
N VAL A 581 12.37 -17.95 -21.23
CA VAL A 581 11.92 -18.80 -20.13
C VAL A 581 10.65 -19.53 -20.54
N LYS A 582 10.79 -20.80 -20.94
CA LYS A 582 9.65 -21.63 -21.38
C LYS A 582 8.65 -21.97 -20.25
N ALA A 583 9.05 -21.84 -18.98
CA ALA A 583 8.18 -22.10 -17.83
C ALA A 583 7.14 -21.00 -17.61
N TYR A 584 7.36 -19.80 -18.16
CA TYR A 584 6.38 -18.72 -18.07
C TYR A 584 5.22 -18.96 -19.04
N GLN A 585 4.03 -18.74 -18.53
CA GLN A 585 2.79 -18.82 -19.30
C GLN A 585 2.37 -17.41 -19.72
N PHE A 586 2.19 -17.21 -21.02
CA PHE A 586 1.77 -15.94 -21.59
C PHE A 586 0.42 -16.07 -22.28
N GLY A 587 -0.42 -15.09 -22.11
CA GLY A 587 -1.72 -15.01 -22.77
C GLY A 587 -2.57 -13.93 -22.14
N ALA A 588 -3.53 -13.44 -22.92
CA ALA A 588 -4.57 -12.52 -22.46
C ALA A 588 -5.82 -13.31 -22.06
N CYS A 589 -6.43 -12.95 -20.94
CA CYS A 589 -7.78 -13.41 -20.66
C CYS A 589 -8.79 -12.60 -21.49
N SER A 590 -9.93 -13.22 -21.81
CA SER A 590 -11.08 -12.47 -22.34
C SER A 590 -11.52 -11.44 -21.29
N TYR A 591 -11.55 -10.19 -21.70
CA TYR A 591 -12.13 -9.11 -20.92
C TYR A 591 -13.60 -9.00 -21.29
N GLN A 592 -14.51 -8.93 -20.32
CA GLN A 592 -15.91 -8.71 -20.59
C GLN A 592 -16.08 -7.37 -21.29
N GLU A 593 -16.60 -7.39 -22.51
CA GLU A 593 -17.03 -6.17 -23.19
C GLU A 593 -18.21 -5.60 -22.42
N ASP A 594 -18.06 -4.39 -21.99
CA ASP A 594 -18.97 -3.73 -21.07
C ASP A 594 -20.31 -3.38 -21.66
N THR A 595 -21.32 -3.49 -20.82
CA THR A 595 -22.61 -2.83 -21.03
C THR A 595 -22.41 -1.31 -21.05
N PHE A 596 -22.81 -0.69 -22.15
CA PHE A 596 -22.82 0.76 -22.27
C PHE A 596 -23.67 1.37 -21.15
N VAL A 597 -23.08 2.21 -20.32
CA VAL A 597 -23.80 2.94 -19.28
C VAL A 597 -24.47 4.14 -19.92
N SER A 598 -25.80 4.19 -19.91
CA SER A 598 -26.52 5.41 -20.28
C SER A 598 -26.26 6.48 -19.21
N LEU A 599 -25.41 7.46 -19.56
CA LEU A 599 -25.07 8.56 -18.64
C LEU A 599 -26.29 9.43 -18.32
N ASP A 600 -27.23 9.54 -19.24
CA ASP A 600 -28.44 10.36 -19.07
C ASP A 600 -29.34 9.85 -17.93
N SER A 601 -29.37 8.55 -17.68
CA SER A 601 -30.14 7.96 -16.58
C SER A 601 -29.54 8.26 -15.19
N LEU A 602 -28.29 8.65 -15.12
CA LEU A 602 -27.57 8.99 -13.89
C LEU A 602 -27.55 10.50 -13.61
N LEU A 603 -27.90 11.35 -14.60
CA LEU A 603 -27.91 12.80 -14.41
C LEU A 603 -29.02 13.25 -13.46
N PHE A 604 -28.74 14.29 -12.70
CA PHE A 604 -29.73 15.10 -12.02
C PHE A 604 -29.40 16.59 -12.22
N ASP A 605 -30.44 17.42 -12.17
CA ASP A 605 -30.32 18.88 -12.25
C ASP A 605 -30.75 19.49 -10.90
N ILE A 606 -29.95 20.39 -10.34
CA ILE A 606 -30.29 21.07 -9.09
C ILE A 606 -31.54 21.95 -9.22
N CYS A 607 -31.87 22.43 -10.43
CA CYS A 607 -33.08 23.20 -10.68
C CYS A 607 -34.34 22.40 -10.35
N ASP A 608 -34.41 21.12 -10.76
CA ASP A 608 -35.55 20.24 -10.48
C ASP A 608 -35.74 20.02 -8.99
N LYS A 609 -34.63 19.95 -8.23
CA LYS A 609 -34.66 19.73 -6.77
C LYS A 609 -35.14 20.97 -5.99
N ILE A 610 -34.86 22.16 -6.49
CA ILE A 610 -35.39 23.40 -5.90
C ILE A 610 -36.90 23.51 -6.10
N ILE A 611 -37.40 23.12 -7.27
CA ILE A 611 -38.84 23.15 -7.60
C ILE A 611 -39.62 22.17 -6.72
N GLU A 612 -39.10 20.95 -6.47
CA GLU A 612 -39.74 19.98 -5.56
C GLU A 612 -39.93 20.54 -4.14
N VAL A 613 -38.96 21.28 -3.61
CA VAL A 613 -39.03 21.91 -2.27
C VAL A 613 -40.06 23.03 -2.26
N ALA A 614 -40.19 23.81 -3.30
CA ALA A 614 -41.16 24.91 -3.39
C ALA A 614 -42.62 24.44 -3.54
N THR A 615 -42.86 23.22 -4.00
CA THR A 615 -44.20 22.63 -4.18
C THR A 615 -44.77 21.93 -2.94
N VAL A 616 -43.96 21.72 -1.92
CA VAL A 616 -44.38 21.14 -0.61
C VAL A 616 -44.81 22.22 0.37
N THR A 617 -45.77 23.07 -0.02
CA THR A 617 -46.66 23.76 0.95
C THR A 617 -47.89 22.90 1.14
N PRO A 618 -48.37 22.69 2.36
CA PRO A 618 -49.46 21.75 2.60
C PRO A 618 -50.77 22.25 2.02
N LYS A 619 -51.15 21.75 0.83
CA LYS A 619 -52.56 21.80 0.42
C LYS A 619 -53.27 20.59 1.00
N VAL A 620 -54.12 20.86 2.01
CA VAL A 620 -55.19 19.97 2.41
C VAL A 620 -56.08 19.75 1.22
N SER A 621 -56.17 18.54 0.68
CA SER A 621 -57.26 18.09 -0.16
C SER A 621 -57.33 16.56 -0.26
N THR A 622 -58.36 16.04 0.38
CA THR A 622 -59.29 14.96 -0.05
C THR A 622 -58.76 13.90 -1.02
N SER A 623 -58.82 12.70 -0.50
CA SER A 623 -58.78 11.37 -1.12
C SER A 623 -59.25 11.26 -2.58
N LYS A 624 -58.41 10.63 -3.44
CA LYS A 624 -58.87 9.70 -4.48
C LYS A 624 -57.82 8.60 -4.65
N THR A 625 -58.26 7.41 -4.32
CA THR A 625 -57.63 6.11 -4.55
C THR A 625 -57.14 5.96 -6.00
N ARG A 626 -55.84 5.71 -6.19
CA ARG A 626 -55.31 5.01 -7.37
C ARG A 626 -54.51 3.82 -6.86
N GLN A 627 -55.00 2.65 -7.15
CA GLN A 627 -54.26 1.40 -7.12
C GLN A 627 -53.06 1.56 -8.05
N SER A 628 -51.88 1.42 -7.51
CA SER A 628 -50.63 1.18 -8.24
C SER A 628 -50.18 -0.21 -7.86
N ASP A 629 -49.97 -1.06 -8.86
CA ASP A 629 -49.36 -2.38 -8.75
C ASP A 629 -47.99 -2.24 -8.06
N SER A 630 -47.95 -2.49 -6.76
CA SER A 630 -46.70 -2.68 -6.04
C SER A 630 -46.22 -4.10 -6.31
N PHE A 631 -45.28 -4.26 -7.22
CA PHE A 631 -44.45 -5.46 -7.25
C PHE A 631 -43.84 -5.61 -5.83
N ASN A 632 -44.11 -6.76 -5.22
CA ASN A 632 -43.75 -7.06 -3.85
C ASN A 632 -42.21 -7.13 -3.76
N SER A 633 -41.56 -6.13 -3.16
CA SER A 633 -40.07 -6.05 -3.07
C SER A 633 -39.49 -7.29 -2.40
N LEU A 634 -40.23 -7.94 -1.51
CA LEU A 634 -39.88 -9.17 -0.84
C LEU A 634 -39.72 -10.35 -1.80
N GLU A 635 -40.65 -10.53 -2.73
CA GLU A 635 -40.63 -11.63 -3.71
C GLU A 635 -39.37 -11.60 -4.59
N ILE A 636 -39.01 -10.41 -5.06
CA ILE A 636 -37.79 -10.22 -5.88
C ILE A 636 -36.50 -10.54 -5.07
N LEU A 637 -36.48 -10.20 -3.79
CA LEU A 637 -35.35 -10.49 -2.92
C LEU A 637 -35.26 -11.96 -2.53
N GLU A 638 -36.42 -12.63 -2.34
CA GLU A 638 -36.48 -14.06 -2.06
C GLU A 638 -36.09 -14.89 -3.30
N GLU A 639 -36.46 -14.47 -4.51
CA GLU A 639 -36.03 -15.11 -5.75
C GLU A 639 -34.48 -15.10 -5.88
N ARG A 640 -33.86 -13.98 -5.59
CA ARG A 640 -32.38 -13.89 -5.55
C ARG A 640 -31.76 -14.75 -4.46
N LEU A 641 -32.40 -14.92 -3.32
CA LEU A 641 -31.93 -15.80 -2.27
C LEU A 641 -32.01 -17.27 -2.68
N ARG A 642 -33.06 -17.65 -3.41
CA ARG A 642 -33.24 -19.00 -3.96
C ARG A 642 -32.08 -19.45 -4.86
N ASP A 643 -31.56 -18.52 -5.68
CA ASP A 643 -30.43 -18.82 -6.57
C ASP A 643 -29.09 -19.08 -5.80
N ILE A 644 -29.06 -18.79 -4.52
CA ILE A 644 -27.85 -18.82 -3.69
C ILE A 644 -27.89 -19.96 -2.67
N LEU A 645 -29.07 -20.32 -2.17
CA LEU A 645 -29.24 -21.40 -1.20
C LEU A 645 -29.27 -22.77 -1.88
N GLU A 646 -28.77 -23.80 -1.20
CA GLU A 646 -28.97 -25.17 -1.63
C GLU A 646 -30.45 -25.53 -1.52
N GLN A 647 -30.90 -26.48 -2.32
CA GLN A 647 -32.35 -26.79 -2.46
C GLN A 647 -33.00 -27.13 -1.11
N HIS A 648 -32.32 -27.90 -0.24
CA HIS A 648 -32.84 -28.26 1.08
C HIS A 648 -32.90 -27.06 2.05
N GLU A 649 -32.00 -26.09 1.92
CA GLU A 649 -31.97 -24.86 2.71
C GLU A 649 -33.10 -23.91 2.27
N TRP A 650 -33.39 -23.88 0.96
CA TRP A 650 -34.49 -23.10 0.41
C TRP A 650 -35.85 -23.67 0.85
N GLU A 651 -36.01 -24.99 0.80
CA GLU A 651 -37.23 -25.66 1.27
C GLU A 651 -37.45 -25.39 2.77
N HIS A 652 -36.40 -25.46 3.58
CA HIS A 652 -36.46 -25.11 5.00
C HIS A 652 -36.84 -23.64 5.21
N TYR A 653 -36.21 -22.72 4.47
CA TYR A 653 -36.54 -21.28 4.53
C TYR A 653 -37.98 -20.99 4.19
N CYS A 654 -38.54 -21.65 3.14
CA CYS A 654 -39.94 -21.49 2.73
C CYS A 654 -40.92 -22.00 3.78
N SER A 655 -40.58 -23.03 4.54
CA SER A 655 -41.43 -23.59 5.59
C SER A 655 -41.45 -22.79 6.91
N CYS A 656 -40.55 -21.82 7.06
CA CYS A 656 -40.37 -21.03 8.28
C CYS A 656 -41.40 -19.89 8.39
N THR A 657 -41.78 -19.55 9.61
CA THR A 657 -42.49 -18.32 9.94
C THR A 657 -41.61 -17.08 9.73
N PHE A 658 -42.17 -15.87 9.67
CA PHE A 658 -41.36 -14.62 9.53
C PHE A 658 -40.26 -14.47 10.58
N ALA A 659 -40.51 -14.86 11.83
CA ALA A 659 -39.52 -14.80 12.88
C ALA A 659 -38.38 -15.79 12.67
N GLU A 660 -38.70 -17.01 12.30
CA GLU A 660 -37.75 -18.09 12.00
C GLU A 660 -36.92 -17.79 10.74
N LYS A 661 -37.53 -17.22 9.68
CA LYS A 661 -36.83 -16.73 8.50
C LYS A 661 -35.76 -15.70 8.85
N ILE A 662 -36.07 -14.77 9.74
CA ILE A 662 -35.12 -13.75 10.21
C ILE A 662 -33.95 -14.40 10.96
N GLU A 663 -34.21 -15.38 11.84
CA GLU A 663 -33.15 -16.09 12.57
C GLU A 663 -32.29 -16.94 11.63
N PHE A 664 -32.88 -17.64 10.70
CA PHE A 664 -32.18 -18.40 9.64
C PHE A 664 -31.22 -17.49 8.86
N LEU A 665 -31.71 -16.32 8.41
CA LEU A 665 -30.90 -15.38 7.66
C LEU A 665 -29.77 -14.75 8.51
N LYS A 666 -29.96 -14.54 9.79
CA LYS A 666 -28.89 -14.08 10.70
C LYS A 666 -27.79 -15.13 10.83
N MET A 667 -28.13 -16.40 11.00
CA MET A 667 -27.15 -17.51 11.04
C MET A 667 -26.40 -17.63 9.70
N LYS A 668 -27.11 -17.54 8.57
CA LYS A 668 -26.46 -17.55 7.26
C LYS A 668 -25.55 -16.36 7.04
N LYS A 669 -25.90 -15.17 7.51
CA LYS A 669 -25.03 -14.00 7.45
C LYS A 669 -23.69 -14.24 8.17
N MET A 670 -23.69 -14.91 9.32
CA MET A 670 -22.46 -15.26 10.05
C MET A 670 -21.64 -16.32 9.31
N ALA A 671 -22.28 -17.27 8.62
CA ALA A 671 -21.59 -18.30 7.86
C ALA A 671 -20.98 -17.81 6.55
N VAL A 672 -21.51 -16.72 5.98
CA VAL A 672 -21.10 -16.14 4.68
C VAL A 672 -20.22 -14.90 4.88
N ALA A 673 -19.65 -14.70 6.05
CA ALA A 673 -18.74 -13.62 6.34
C ALA A 673 -17.59 -13.59 5.30
N GLY A 674 -17.66 -12.60 4.37
CA GLY A 674 -16.68 -12.44 3.27
C GLY A 674 -17.28 -12.12 1.90
N SER A 675 -18.57 -12.37 1.66
CA SER A 675 -19.25 -11.97 0.42
C SER A 675 -20.21 -10.81 0.67
N ARG A 676 -19.74 -9.57 0.48
CA ARG A 676 -20.55 -8.36 0.72
C ARG A 676 -21.85 -8.31 -0.09
N SER A 677 -21.87 -8.84 -1.31
CA SER A 677 -23.10 -8.88 -2.11
C SER A 677 -24.15 -9.77 -1.47
N LEU A 678 -23.76 -10.90 -0.92
CA LEU A 678 -24.61 -11.83 -0.23
C LEU A 678 -25.02 -11.34 1.16
N GLU A 679 -24.09 -10.76 1.90
CA GLU A 679 -24.40 -10.09 3.17
C GLU A 679 -25.43 -8.96 2.99
N ARG A 680 -25.30 -8.15 1.93
CA ARG A 680 -26.25 -7.08 1.59
C ARG A 680 -27.63 -7.64 1.21
N LEU A 681 -27.67 -8.71 0.42
CA LEU A 681 -28.92 -9.37 0.07
C LEU A 681 -29.64 -9.91 1.32
N ILE A 682 -28.90 -10.61 2.18
CA ILE A 682 -29.43 -11.17 3.43
C ILE A 682 -29.90 -10.03 4.36
N GLN A 683 -29.16 -8.93 4.43
CA GLN A 683 -29.53 -7.78 5.24
C GLN A 683 -30.83 -7.11 4.72
N LYS A 684 -30.97 -6.93 3.41
CA LYS A 684 -32.19 -6.41 2.79
C LYS A 684 -33.39 -7.31 3.07
N LEU A 685 -33.22 -8.62 2.92
CA LEU A 685 -34.27 -9.60 3.22
C LEU A 685 -34.70 -9.56 4.70
N ILE A 686 -33.77 -9.46 5.62
CA ILE A 686 -34.08 -9.32 7.06
C ILE A 686 -34.93 -8.06 7.31
N LEU A 687 -34.61 -6.95 6.65
CA LEU A 687 -35.35 -5.70 6.78
C LEU A 687 -36.75 -5.79 6.22
N GLU A 688 -36.91 -6.34 5.02
CA GLU A 688 -38.24 -6.53 4.39
C GLU A 688 -39.10 -7.51 5.19
N LEU A 689 -38.55 -8.61 5.67
CA LEU A 689 -39.27 -9.56 6.51
C LEU A 689 -39.74 -8.95 7.82
N LYS A 690 -38.91 -8.08 8.43
CA LYS A 690 -39.31 -7.32 9.63
C LYS A 690 -40.44 -6.34 9.33
N TYR A 691 -40.38 -5.67 8.17
CA TYR A 691 -41.42 -4.74 7.73
C TYR A 691 -42.73 -5.46 7.49
N GLU A 692 -42.73 -6.57 6.77
CA GLU A 692 -43.96 -7.37 6.50
C GLU A 692 -44.52 -8.00 7.78
N ARG A 693 -43.69 -8.45 8.71
CA ARG A 693 -44.09 -8.92 10.04
C ARG A 693 -44.86 -7.84 10.82
N ASN A 694 -44.39 -6.58 10.75
CA ASN A 694 -45.03 -5.46 11.45
C ASN A 694 -46.32 -4.99 10.77
N LYS A 695 -46.57 -5.35 9.50
CA LYS A 695 -47.84 -5.12 8.81
C LYS A 695 -48.92 -6.14 9.16
N THR A 696 -48.48 -7.34 9.54
CA THR A 696 -49.40 -8.49 9.82
C THR A 696 -49.75 -8.62 11.30
N ASN A 697 -49.04 -7.92 12.20
CA ASN A 697 -49.39 -7.70 13.60
C ASN A 697 -50.07 -6.35 13.79
#